data_e20150580c6b1c6704e6607881fc3b2b
#
_entry.id   e20150580c6b1c6704e6607881fc3b2b
#
_cell.length_a   1.000
_cell.length_b   1.000
_cell.length_c   1.000
_cell.angle_alpha   90.00
_cell.angle_beta   90.00
_cell.angle_gamma   90.00
#
_symmetry.space_group_name_H-M   'P 1'
#
loop_
_entity.id
_entity.type
_entity.pdbx_description
1 polymer ?
#
loop_
_entity_poly.entity_id
_entity_poly.type
_entity_poly.pdbx_seq_one_letter_code
_entity_poly.pdbx_strand_id
1 'polypeptide(L)'
;MAKRIANVIVDSPIREPLDYLVPADLEIQVGQRCLVPLGSRKVIGIIVGFSEESRFSRLREVISRVDDVSPLSSGWLALTSFSARYYQSGWGQVAIPALPKFFRKLPGKLHERSLERLRKEKKRSVKESSEKPQLNSEQSAIVEEVQLDGAFYPALIFGITGSGKTEVYLHLMEKVLLRDPEAQVLLMVPEINLTPQLVERVQSRFPQFEVVSWNSGMAEGQKASSWLACHEGRARILVGTRLSVFASFKSLKLILVDEEHDPSFKSQEGVRYNARDLALKRASIEQIPIVLGSATPSLESYKNALDGKFKLFKLTQRANSNAHLPQLSLVDIRKDKPINGLSQETANAITETINSGRQVIVFLNRRGFAPVVECKNCGWQSTCPHCSTYAVFHKTTGRLTCHYCGWSTPLPKTCPKCGSYELLPIGRGTQRAEEELETRWPEARVSRLDQDSARQRGSASQVLDAVHNGDVDILIGTQIVAKGHDFKNVGLVVVLNTDPQLFSSDYRARERLFSVLMQVSGRAGRDKTEGKVLIQTRYTEDDIFKHLKSQDYEGFAAGELEARRASFMVPFSAQALIVAEGKEISSVLAFLQKLKALAEKIKSPSIRIFEPVPLAVQKVMDIERGQLLIEADSKVEMQKFLNRFQPEALSLKAKGSWYIDVDPLNY
;
A
#
# COMPACT_ATOMS: atom_id res chain seq x y z
N MET A 1 -49.90 -13.11 -8.14
CA MET A 1 -48.82 -12.14 -8.20
C MET A 1 -47.53 -12.89 -8.48
N ALA A 2 -46.73 -12.50 -9.49
CA ALA A 2 -45.47 -13.12 -9.78
C ALA A 2 -44.52 -12.99 -8.56
N LYS A 3 -43.90 -14.08 -8.14
CA LYS A 3 -42.97 -14.10 -7.04
C LYS A 3 -41.73 -13.28 -7.45
N ARG A 4 -41.51 -12.13 -6.81
CA ARG A 4 -40.31 -11.29 -7.02
C ARG A 4 -39.19 -11.84 -6.15
N ILE A 5 -38.05 -12.19 -6.77
CA ILE A 5 -36.87 -12.74 -6.10
C ILE A 5 -35.78 -11.66 -6.09
N ALA A 6 -35.26 -11.35 -4.91
CA ALA A 6 -34.10 -10.47 -4.76
C ALA A 6 -32.81 -11.29 -4.76
N ASN A 7 -31.87 -10.87 -5.59
CA ASN A 7 -30.50 -11.40 -5.59
C ASN A 7 -29.67 -10.58 -4.61
N VAL A 8 -29.20 -11.19 -3.53
CA VAL A 8 -28.58 -10.51 -2.40
C VAL A 8 -27.16 -11.04 -2.15
N ILE A 9 -26.20 -10.14 -2.04
CA ILE A 9 -24.84 -10.48 -1.60
C ILE A 9 -24.70 -10.28 -0.09
N VAL A 10 -24.03 -11.22 0.57
CA VAL A 10 -23.75 -11.22 2.01
C VAL A 10 -22.26 -11.50 2.24
N ASP A 11 -21.73 -11.15 3.40
CA ASP A 11 -20.33 -11.43 3.75
C ASP A 11 -20.10 -12.96 3.89
N SER A 12 -19.82 -13.57 2.77
CA SER A 12 -19.57 -15.01 2.64
C SER A 12 -18.69 -15.29 1.42
N PRO A 13 -17.98 -16.44 1.37
CA PRO A 13 -17.15 -16.83 0.24
C PRO A 13 -17.95 -17.25 -1.00
N ILE A 14 -19.28 -17.19 -0.94
CA ILE A 14 -20.16 -17.53 -2.06
C ILE A 14 -19.99 -16.49 -3.16
N ARG A 15 -19.71 -16.95 -4.37
CA ARG A 15 -19.47 -16.07 -5.53
C ARG A 15 -20.72 -15.44 -6.08
N GLU A 16 -21.75 -16.28 -6.24
CA GLU A 16 -23.06 -15.87 -6.77
C GLU A 16 -23.90 -15.21 -5.70
N PRO A 17 -24.74 -14.22 -6.06
CA PRO A 17 -25.74 -13.70 -5.15
C PRO A 17 -26.69 -14.81 -4.67
N LEU A 18 -27.20 -14.66 -3.46
CA LEU A 18 -28.21 -15.56 -2.90
C LEU A 18 -29.60 -15.05 -3.24
N ASP A 19 -30.50 -15.98 -3.55
CA ASP A 19 -31.90 -15.69 -3.91
C ASP A 19 -32.78 -15.67 -2.67
N TYR A 20 -33.55 -14.59 -2.50
CA TYR A 20 -34.54 -14.43 -1.43
C TYR A 20 -35.88 -13.97 -2.00
N LEU A 21 -36.99 -14.50 -1.47
CA LEU A 21 -38.33 -14.00 -1.79
C LEU A 21 -38.51 -12.58 -1.24
N VAL A 22 -39.14 -11.74 -2.02
CA VAL A 22 -39.54 -10.39 -1.58
C VAL A 22 -40.98 -10.44 -1.06
N PRO A 23 -41.22 -10.14 0.22
CA PRO A 23 -42.60 -9.99 0.74
C PRO A 23 -43.38 -8.97 -0.09
N ALA A 24 -44.69 -9.24 -0.29
CA ALA A 24 -45.54 -8.40 -1.14
C ALA A 24 -45.70 -6.95 -0.68
N ASP A 25 -45.56 -6.72 0.60
CA ASP A 25 -45.62 -5.42 1.28
C ASP A 25 -44.25 -4.70 1.41
N LEU A 26 -43.16 -5.34 0.92
CA LEU A 26 -41.83 -4.83 1.04
C LEU A 26 -41.32 -4.21 -0.27
N GLU A 27 -41.25 -2.88 -0.31
CA GLU A 27 -40.62 -2.18 -1.42
C GLU A 27 -39.09 -2.12 -1.23
N ILE A 28 -38.37 -2.69 -2.15
CA ILE A 28 -36.90 -2.72 -2.18
C ILE A 28 -36.35 -2.48 -3.58
N GLN A 29 -35.12 -1.95 -3.64
CA GLN A 29 -34.45 -1.63 -4.89
C GLN A 29 -32.98 -2.07 -4.92
N VAL A 30 -32.40 -2.12 -6.11
CA VAL A 30 -30.97 -2.44 -6.30
C VAL A 30 -30.09 -1.41 -5.58
N GLY A 31 -29.01 -1.87 -4.94
CA GLY A 31 -28.11 -1.05 -4.13
C GLY A 31 -28.55 -0.87 -2.68
N GLN A 32 -29.81 -1.22 -2.36
CA GLN A 32 -30.34 -1.10 -1.00
C GLN A 32 -29.81 -2.19 -0.10
N ARG A 33 -29.51 -1.84 1.16
CA ARG A 33 -29.18 -2.81 2.19
C ARG A 33 -30.45 -3.45 2.74
N CYS A 34 -30.38 -4.71 3.06
CA CYS A 34 -31.49 -5.47 3.61
C CYS A 34 -31.03 -6.44 4.69
N LEU A 35 -31.95 -6.85 5.53
CA LEU A 35 -31.75 -7.90 6.50
C LEU A 35 -32.23 -9.22 5.93
N VAL A 36 -31.35 -10.21 5.89
CA VAL A 36 -31.66 -11.55 5.38
C VAL A 36 -31.20 -12.65 6.33
N PRO A 37 -31.87 -13.82 6.32
CA PRO A 37 -31.41 -14.97 7.07
C PRO A 37 -30.29 -15.69 6.33
N LEU A 38 -29.17 -15.97 7.04
CA LEU A 38 -28.05 -16.79 6.53
C LEU A 38 -27.78 -17.93 7.52
N GLY A 39 -28.16 -19.15 7.19
CA GLY A 39 -28.19 -20.25 8.16
C GLY A 39 -29.13 -19.93 9.32
N SER A 40 -28.63 -19.97 10.55
CA SER A 40 -29.35 -19.60 11.79
C SER A 40 -29.22 -18.11 12.13
N ARG A 41 -28.39 -17.35 11.43
CA ARG A 41 -28.11 -15.94 11.72
C ARG A 41 -28.89 -14.99 10.81
N LYS A 42 -29.13 -13.77 11.28
CA LYS A 42 -29.61 -12.65 10.50
C LYS A 42 -28.41 -11.76 10.18
N VAL A 43 -28.24 -11.41 8.91
CA VAL A 43 -27.10 -10.61 8.42
C VAL A 43 -27.55 -9.48 7.53
N ILE A 44 -26.75 -8.43 7.44
CA ILE A 44 -26.93 -7.38 6.43
C ILE A 44 -26.44 -7.90 5.09
N GLY A 45 -27.30 -7.80 4.08
CA GLY A 45 -26.99 -8.00 2.68
C GLY A 45 -27.18 -6.72 1.86
N ILE A 46 -26.75 -6.78 0.60
CA ILE A 46 -26.97 -5.73 -0.39
C ILE A 46 -27.69 -6.35 -1.57
N ILE A 47 -28.79 -5.74 -2.01
CA ILE A 47 -29.56 -6.18 -3.18
C ILE A 47 -28.81 -5.76 -4.42
N VAL A 48 -28.51 -6.73 -5.30
CA VAL A 48 -27.73 -6.49 -6.52
C VAL A 48 -28.53 -6.73 -7.80
N GLY A 49 -29.73 -7.28 -7.68
CA GLY A 49 -30.62 -7.54 -8.81
C GLY A 49 -31.94 -8.18 -8.37
N PHE A 50 -32.76 -8.44 -9.36
CA PHE A 50 -34.02 -9.19 -9.21
C PHE A 50 -34.13 -10.25 -10.31
N SER A 51 -34.83 -11.36 -10.01
CA SER A 51 -35.16 -12.42 -10.95
C SER A 51 -36.57 -12.93 -10.73
N GLU A 52 -37.14 -13.55 -11.74
CA GLU A 52 -38.48 -14.17 -11.69
C GLU A 52 -38.38 -15.63 -11.27
N GLU A 53 -37.25 -16.27 -11.59
CA GLU A 53 -37.00 -17.68 -11.33
C GLU A 53 -35.73 -17.87 -10.47
N SER A 54 -35.67 -18.95 -9.72
CA SER A 54 -34.51 -19.38 -8.94
C SER A 54 -34.22 -20.85 -9.21
N ARG A 55 -32.93 -21.15 -9.19
CA ARG A 55 -32.45 -22.57 -9.24
C ARG A 55 -32.76 -23.36 -7.96
N PHE A 56 -33.20 -22.67 -6.89
CA PHE A 56 -33.49 -23.28 -5.61
C PHE A 56 -35.01 -23.46 -5.41
N SER A 57 -35.42 -24.65 -4.98
CA SER A 57 -36.84 -24.98 -4.74
C SER A 57 -37.43 -24.33 -3.46
N ARG A 58 -36.58 -24.02 -2.50
CA ARG A 58 -36.99 -23.38 -1.23
C ARG A 58 -36.20 -22.11 -1.03
N LEU A 59 -36.89 -20.97 -1.08
CA LEU A 59 -36.33 -19.66 -0.80
C LEU A 59 -36.78 -19.17 0.57
N ARG A 60 -35.89 -18.47 1.27
CA ARG A 60 -36.24 -17.68 2.45
C ARG A 60 -36.62 -16.26 2.02
N GLU A 61 -37.31 -15.55 2.89
CA GLU A 61 -37.75 -14.18 2.64
C GLU A 61 -36.71 -13.16 3.10
N VAL A 62 -36.70 -12.00 2.46
CA VAL A 62 -36.07 -10.78 2.98
C VAL A 62 -36.81 -10.37 4.23
N ILE A 63 -36.14 -10.19 5.34
CA ILE A 63 -36.76 -9.88 6.63
C ILE A 63 -37.21 -8.42 6.69
N SER A 64 -36.36 -7.50 6.26
CA SER A 64 -36.65 -6.06 6.20
C SER A 64 -35.66 -5.34 5.30
N ARG A 65 -36.03 -4.18 4.82
CA ARG A 65 -35.09 -3.20 4.22
C ARG A 65 -34.39 -2.39 5.31
N VAL A 66 -33.26 -1.76 4.94
CA VAL A 66 -32.52 -0.85 5.80
C VAL A 66 -32.43 0.50 5.08
N ASP A 67 -33.14 1.49 5.57
CA ASP A 67 -33.42 2.79 4.92
C ASP A 67 -32.66 3.97 5.55
N ASP A 68 -31.61 3.72 6.30
CA ASP A 68 -30.86 4.75 7.01
C ASP A 68 -29.99 5.61 6.07
N VAL A 69 -29.67 5.09 4.88
CA VAL A 69 -28.96 5.81 3.79
C VAL A 69 -29.55 5.42 2.45
N SER A 70 -29.33 6.28 1.44
CA SER A 70 -29.74 6.00 0.05
C SER A 70 -29.04 4.74 -0.49
N PRO A 71 -29.60 4.09 -1.53
CA PRO A 71 -28.99 2.92 -2.16
C PRO A 71 -27.59 3.21 -2.71
N LEU A 72 -26.75 2.18 -2.70
CA LEU A 72 -25.43 2.22 -3.32
C LEU A 72 -25.56 2.30 -4.84
N SER A 73 -24.71 3.11 -5.48
CA SER A 73 -24.79 3.37 -6.91
C SER A 73 -24.47 2.12 -7.76
N SER A 74 -24.98 2.09 -8.99
CA SER A 74 -24.66 1.05 -9.96
C SER A 74 -23.15 0.96 -10.26
N GLY A 75 -22.45 2.10 -10.32
CA GLY A 75 -21.00 2.16 -10.47
C GLY A 75 -20.26 1.50 -9.32
N TRP A 76 -20.70 1.74 -8.08
CA TRP A 76 -20.13 1.08 -6.89
C TRP A 76 -20.36 -0.45 -6.91
N LEU A 77 -21.57 -0.89 -7.28
CA LEU A 77 -21.87 -2.32 -7.42
C LEU A 77 -21.03 -2.96 -8.53
N ALA A 78 -20.88 -2.29 -9.68
CA ALA A 78 -20.04 -2.77 -10.77
C ALA A 78 -18.56 -2.89 -10.37
N LEU A 79 -18.02 -1.91 -9.62
CA LEU A 79 -16.65 -1.96 -9.11
C LEU A 79 -16.43 -3.13 -8.16
N THR A 80 -17.32 -3.33 -7.19
CA THR A 80 -17.20 -4.41 -6.20
C THR A 80 -17.39 -5.80 -6.84
N SER A 81 -18.29 -5.91 -7.82
CA SER A 81 -18.48 -7.13 -8.63
C SER A 81 -17.24 -7.44 -9.46
N PHE A 82 -16.69 -6.45 -10.15
CA PHE A 82 -15.43 -6.61 -10.90
C PHE A 82 -14.30 -7.06 -9.97
N SER A 83 -14.16 -6.40 -8.81
CA SER A 83 -13.11 -6.74 -7.83
C SER A 83 -13.21 -8.18 -7.35
N ALA A 84 -14.41 -8.64 -7.05
CA ALA A 84 -14.64 -10.02 -6.63
C ALA A 84 -14.22 -11.03 -7.69
N ARG A 85 -14.68 -10.81 -8.93
CA ARG A 85 -14.36 -11.70 -10.05
C ARG A 85 -12.87 -11.70 -10.40
N TYR A 86 -12.26 -10.51 -10.48
CA TYR A 86 -10.87 -10.38 -10.85
C TYR A 86 -9.92 -10.99 -9.81
N TYR A 87 -10.17 -10.72 -8.52
CA TYR A 87 -9.35 -11.22 -7.40
C TYR A 87 -9.84 -12.55 -6.83
N GLN A 88 -10.69 -13.27 -7.57
CA GLN A 88 -11.12 -14.63 -7.26
C GLN A 88 -11.72 -14.78 -5.85
N SER A 89 -12.62 -13.87 -5.47
CA SER A 89 -13.25 -13.79 -4.15
C SER A 89 -14.78 -13.80 -4.26
N GLY A 90 -15.47 -14.02 -3.16
CA GLY A 90 -16.92 -13.83 -3.07
C GLY A 90 -17.28 -12.34 -3.20
N TRP A 91 -18.35 -12.01 -3.92
CA TRP A 91 -18.76 -10.60 -4.08
C TRP A 91 -19.08 -9.93 -2.76
N GLY A 92 -19.77 -10.63 -1.85
CA GLY A 92 -20.05 -10.12 -0.51
C GLY A 92 -18.79 -9.91 0.34
N GLN A 93 -17.73 -10.70 0.13
CA GLN A 93 -16.44 -10.52 0.81
C GLN A 93 -15.70 -9.23 0.39
N VAL A 94 -16.03 -8.69 -0.78
CA VAL A 94 -15.54 -7.37 -1.22
C VAL A 94 -16.48 -6.27 -0.74
N ALA A 95 -17.77 -6.38 -1.07
CA ALA A 95 -18.75 -5.31 -0.91
C ALA A 95 -19.08 -5.01 0.55
N ILE A 96 -19.30 -6.02 1.38
CA ILE A 96 -19.68 -5.80 2.79
C ILE A 96 -18.51 -5.21 3.59
N PRO A 97 -17.25 -5.72 3.52
CA PRO A 97 -16.12 -5.08 4.20
C PRO A 97 -15.78 -3.67 3.69
N ALA A 98 -16.14 -3.31 2.47
CA ALA A 98 -16.00 -1.96 1.94
C ALA A 98 -16.88 -0.92 2.67
N LEU A 99 -17.95 -1.34 3.33
CA LEU A 99 -18.75 -0.47 4.19
C LEU A 99 -18.09 -0.31 5.57
N PRO A 100 -18.17 0.85 6.24
CA PRO A 100 -17.79 1.00 7.64
C PRO A 100 -18.58 0.05 8.56
N LYS A 101 -18.00 -0.35 9.68
CA LYS A 101 -18.63 -1.31 10.62
C LYS A 101 -20.01 -0.88 11.09
N PHE A 102 -20.26 0.44 11.20
CA PHE A 102 -21.57 0.97 11.56
C PHE A 102 -22.66 0.50 10.60
N PHE A 103 -22.41 0.54 9.30
CA PHE A 103 -23.36 0.17 8.25
C PHE A 103 -23.48 -1.33 7.97
N ARG A 104 -22.63 -2.14 8.61
CA ARG A 104 -22.69 -3.63 8.54
C ARG A 104 -23.48 -4.22 9.70
N LYS A 105 -23.81 -3.42 10.73
CA LYS A 105 -24.55 -3.86 11.89
C LYS A 105 -26.05 -3.67 11.68
N LEU A 106 -26.84 -4.50 12.36
CA LEU A 106 -28.28 -4.33 12.41
C LEU A 106 -28.64 -2.99 13.09
N PRO A 107 -29.56 -2.21 12.50
CA PRO A 107 -30.08 -1.02 13.16
C PRO A 107 -30.71 -1.38 14.52
N GLY A 108 -30.22 -0.79 15.58
CA GLY A 108 -30.77 -0.94 16.93
C GLY A 108 -31.57 0.30 17.35
N LYS A 109 -32.15 0.28 18.55
CA LYS A 109 -33.01 1.38 19.10
C LYS A 109 -32.35 2.78 19.09
N LEU A 110 -31.02 2.86 19.11
CA LEU A 110 -30.27 4.12 19.11
C LEU A 110 -29.64 4.43 17.74
N HIS A 111 -29.99 3.68 16.70
CA HIS A 111 -29.36 3.79 15.39
C HIS A 111 -29.60 5.18 14.77
N GLU A 112 -30.81 5.69 14.78
CA GLU A 112 -31.16 7.02 14.22
C GLU A 112 -30.38 8.15 14.91
N ARG A 113 -30.34 8.16 16.25
CA ARG A 113 -29.54 9.14 17.01
C ARG A 113 -28.06 9.06 16.67
N SER A 114 -27.55 7.85 16.50
CA SER A 114 -26.15 7.65 16.10
C SER A 114 -25.90 8.14 14.68
N LEU A 115 -26.82 7.92 13.75
CA LEU A 115 -26.75 8.40 12.38
C LEU A 115 -26.78 9.94 12.31
N GLU A 116 -27.70 10.58 13.05
CA GLU A 116 -27.74 12.05 13.20
C GLU A 116 -26.39 12.60 13.74
N ARG A 117 -25.79 11.89 14.71
CA ARG A 117 -24.49 12.27 15.25
C ARG A 117 -23.39 12.17 14.21
N LEU A 118 -23.42 11.15 13.32
CA LEU A 118 -22.48 11.01 12.21
C LEU A 118 -22.65 12.11 11.16
N ARG A 119 -23.87 12.64 11.00
CA ARG A 119 -24.19 13.75 10.08
C ARG A 119 -23.80 15.13 10.62
N LYS A 120 -23.65 15.28 11.95
CA LYS A 120 -23.26 16.57 12.52
C LYS A 120 -21.88 16.99 12.01
N GLU A 121 -21.83 18.14 11.39
CA GLU A 121 -20.58 18.78 11.00
C GLU A 121 -19.72 19.05 12.22
N LYS A 122 -18.44 18.68 12.16
CA LYS A 122 -17.48 19.17 13.13
C LYS A 122 -17.23 20.64 12.81
N LYS A 123 -17.50 21.55 13.77
CA LYS A 123 -17.11 22.96 13.66
C LYS A 123 -15.63 23.01 13.30
N ARG A 124 -15.33 23.51 12.12
CA ARG A 124 -13.96 23.70 11.62
C ARG A 124 -13.55 25.13 11.90
N SER A 125 -12.35 25.32 12.46
CA SER A 125 -11.69 26.62 12.39
C SER A 125 -11.28 26.80 10.93
N VAL A 126 -11.93 27.72 10.22
CA VAL A 126 -11.51 28.13 8.88
C VAL A 126 -10.19 28.87 9.07
N LYS A 127 -9.06 28.24 8.72
CA LYS A 127 -7.79 28.95 8.55
C LYS A 127 -7.92 29.72 7.23
N GLU A 128 -7.46 30.95 7.21
CA GLU A 128 -7.37 31.75 5.97
C GLU A 128 -6.67 30.95 4.88
N SER A 129 -7.17 31.09 3.65
CA SER A 129 -6.57 30.42 2.49
C SER A 129 -5.11 30.85 2.36
N SER A 130 -4.19 29.88 2.34
CA SER A 130 -2.81 30.15 1.96
C SER A 130 -2.78 30.70 0.53
N GLU A 131 -1.91 31.69 0.25
CA GLU A 131 -1.66 32.17 -1.10
C GLU A 131 -1.40 30.99 -2.05
N LYS A 132 -2.01 31.06 -3.22
CA LYS A 132 -1.82 30.02 -4.25
C LYS A 132 -0.43 30.16 -4.84
N PRO A 133 0.44 29.13 -4.78
CA PRO A 133 1.70 29.17 -5.48
C PRO A 133 1.48 29.34 -7.00
N GLN A 134 2.32 30.15 -7.64
CA GLN A 134 2.31 30.25 -9.09
C GLN A 134 2.84 28.95 -9.71
N LEU A 135 2.11 28.45 -10.70
CA LEU A 135 2.54 27.28 -11.47
C LEU A 135 3.67 27.68 -12.44
N ASN A 136 4.67 26.82 -12.59
CA ASN A 136 5.62 26.95 -13.68
C ASN A 136 4.98 26.51 -15.02
N SER A 137 5.70 26.71 -16.13
CA SER A 137 5.20 26.41 -17.48
C SER A 137 4.79 24.94 -17.67
N GLU A 138 5.58 23.98 -17.14
CA GLU A 138 5.28 22.55 -17.22
C GLU A 138 4.01 22.20 -16.42
N GLN A 139 3.88 22.73 -15.21
CA GLN A 139 2.70 22.52 -14.37
C GLN A 139 1.44 23.12 -14.98
N SER A 140 1.55 24.35 -15.54
CA SER A 140 0.42 25.03 -16.22
C SER A 140 -0.03 24.23 -17.43
N ALA A 141 0.90 23.78 -18.26
CA ALA A 141 0.59 22.96 -19.44
C ALA A 141 -0.18 21.69 -19.05
N ILE A 142 0.26 20.97 -18.00
CA ILE A 142 -0.45 19.76 -17.53
C ILE A 142 -1.88 20.10 -17.07
N VAL A 143 -2.03 21.17 -16.28
CA VAL A 143 -3.36 21.59 -15.79
C VAL A 143 -4.29 22.00 -16.95
N GLU A 144 -3.75 22.51 -18.05
CA GLU A 144 -4.51 22.87 -19.25
C GLU A 144 -4.85 21.65 -20.12
N GLU A 145 -3.89 20.74 -20.32
CA GLU A 145 -4.05 19.60 -21.23
C GLU A 145 -4.85 18.43 -20.66
N VAL A 146 -4.88 18.27 -19.33
CA VAL A 146 -5.64 17.17 -18.70
C VAL A 146 -7.12 17.34 -19.00
N GLN A 147 -7.68 16.36 -19.71
CA GLN A 147 -9.10 16.36 -20.08
C GLN A 147 -9.97 15.99 -18.85
N LEU A 148 -10.84 16.93 -18.48
CA LEU A 148 -11.73 16.78 -17.31
C LEU A 148 -13.23 16.69 -17.73
N ASP A 149 -13.50 16.35 -18.99
CA ASP A 149 -14.81 16.52 -19.62
C ASP A 149 -15.71 15.27 -19.58
N GLY A 150 -15.62 14.48 -18.49
CA GLY A 150 -16.58 13.38 -18.26
C GLY A 150 -16.37 12.15 -19.14
N ALA A 151 -15.13 11.89 -19.58
CA ALA A 151 -14.74 10.65 -20.25
C ALA A 151 -13.63 9.94 -19.45
N PHE A 152 -13.50 8.62 -19.64
CA PHE A 152 -12.35 7.91 -19.10
C PHE A 152 -11.06 8.39 -19.72
N TYR A 153 -10.27 9.11 -18.95
CA TYR A 153 -8.99 9.67 -19.37
C TYR A 153 -7.90 9.31 -18.35
N PRO A 154 -7.16 8.21 -18.59
CA PRO A 154 -6.05 7.84 -17.74
C PRO A 154 -4.79 8.60 -18.10
N ALA A 155 -4.20 9.29 -17.13
CA ALA A 155 -2.97 10.05 -17.28
C ALA A 155 -1.92 9.63 -16.25
N LEU A 156 -0.64 9.70 -16.62
CA LEU A 156 0.51 9.50 -15.74
C LEU A 156 1.34 10.78 -15.71
N ILE A 157 1.48 11.38 -14.52
CA ILE A 157 2.42 12.48 -14.28
C ILE A 157 3.72 11.87 -13.73
N PHE A 158 4.71 11.79 -14.59
CA PHE A 158 6.09 11.49 -14.21
C PHE A 158 6.79 12.79 -13.84
N GLY A 159 7.01 13.02 -12.56
CA GLY A 159 7.62 14.26 -12.09
C GLY A 159 8.69 14.02 -11.02
N ILE A 160 9.88 14.59 -11.21
CA ILE A 160 10.98 14.46 -10.26
C ILE A 160 10.55 14.84 -8.83
N THR A 161 11.32 14.41 -7.85
CA THR A 161 11.06 14.77 -6.44
C THR A 161 11.14 16.29 -6.27
N GLY A 162 10.09 16.89 -5.70
CA GLY A 162 10.01 18.33 -5.52
C GLY A 162 9.53 19.10 -6.76
N SER A 163 9.05 18.43 -7.82
CA SER A 163 8.48 19.07 -9.02
C SER A 163 7.11 19.73 -8.80
N GLY A 164 6.52 19.59 -7.61
CA GLY A 164 5.23 20.21 -7.29
C GLY A 164 4.02 19.45 -7.80
N LYS A 165 4.09 18.13 -8.02
CA LYS A 165 2.93 17.30 -8.41
C LYS A 165 1.68 17.58 -7.60
N THR A 166 1.82 17.74 -6.28
CA THR A 166 0.69 18.04 -5.39
C THR A 166 -0.02 19.34 -5.77
N GLU A 167 0.72 20.35 -6.22
CA GLU A 167 0.11 21.62 -6.64
C GLU A 167 -0.69 21.46 -7.94
N VAL A 168 -0.18 20.65 -8.88
CA VAL A 168 -0.93 20.25 -10.07
C VAL A 168 -2.24 19.55 -9.70
N TYR A 169 -2.20 18.60 -8.74
CA TYR A 169 -3.41 17.94 -8.25
C TYR A 169 -4.43 18.94 -7.68
N LEU A 170 -3.97 19.87 -6.84
CA LEU A 170 -4.85 20.90 -6.25
C LEU A 170 -5.52 21.77 -7.31
N HIS A 171 -4.81 22.13 -8.39
CA HIS A 171 -5.39 22.89 -9.50
C HIS A 171 -6.40 22.06 -10.32
N LEU A 172 -6.12 20.77 -10.57
CA LEU A 172 -7.07 19.88 -11.25
C LEU A 172 -8.33 19.68 -10.40
N MET A 173 -8.18 19.49 -9.08
CA MET A 173 -9.30 19.42 -8.14
C MET A 173 -10.14 20.72 -8.21
N GLU A 174 -9.50 21.88 -8.16
CA GLU A 174 -10.16 23.18 -8.21
C GLU A 174 -10.98 23.33 -9.49
N LYS A 175 -10.40 23.02 -10.65
CA LYS A 175 -11.11 23.07 -11.95
C LYS A 175 -12.39 22.22 -11.93
N VAL A 176 -12.32 20.99 -11.39
CA VAL A 176 -13.48 20.09 -11.33
C VAL A 176 -14.53 20.60 -10.36
N LEU A 177 -14.11 21.04 -9.17
CA LEU A 177 -15.03 21.46 -8.10
C LEU A 177 -15.74 22.79 -8.40
N LEU A 178 -15.10 23.69 -9.17
CA LEU A 178 -15.71 24.96 -9.60
C LEU A 178 -16.65 24.79 -10.80
N ARG A 179 -16.41 23.78 -11.65
CA ARG A 179 -17.24 23.50 -12.83
C ARG A 179 -18.60 22.89 -12.48
N ASP A 180 -18.62 21.99 -11.50
CA ASP A 180 -19.80 21.21 -11.12
C ASP A 180 -20.04 21.34 -9.62
N PRO A 181 -21.13 22.01 -9.20
CA PRO A 181 -21.50 22.17 -7.79
C PRO A 181 -21.70 20.85 -7.02
N GLU A 182 -21.95 19.75 -7.68
CA GLU A 182 -22.11 18.41 -7.09
C GLU A 182 -20.84 17.57 -7.17
N ALA A 183 -19.81 17.99 -7.91
CA ALA A 183 -18.60 17.22 -8.14
C ALA A 183 -17.89 16.82 -6.84
N GLN A 184 -17.43 15.59 -6.79
CA GLN A 184 -16.59 15.06 -5.73
C GLN A 184 -15.27 14.55 -6.29
N VAL A 185 -14.22 14.63 -5.49
CA VAL A 185 -12.86 14.22 -5.88
C VAL A 185 -12.31 13.21 -4.86
N LEU A 186 -11.66 12.17 -5.37
CA LEU A 186 -10.90 11.21 -4.59
C LEU A 186 -9.41 11.43 -4.80
N LEU A 187 -8.68 11.78 -3.73
CA LEU A 187 -7.22 11.79 -3.69
C LEU A 187 -6.73 10.57 -2.91
N MET A 188 -6.11 9.62 -3.59
CA MET A 188 -5.53 8.44 -2.99
C MET A 188 -4.03 8.65 -2.76
N VAL A 189 -3.58 8.30 -1.54
CA VAL A 189 -2.18 8.39 -1.14
C VAL A 189 -1.76 7.12 -0.40
N PRO A 190 -0.47 6.74 -0.39
CA PRO A 190 0.03 5.68 0.47
C PRO A 190 -0.26 5.95 1.96
N GLU A 191 -0.42 4.88 2.77
CA GLU A 191 -0.75 5.05 4.21
C GLU A 191 0.24 5.97 4.94
N ILE A 192 1.50 5.89 4.60
CA ILE A 192 2.59 6.67 5.21
C ILE A 192 2.53 8.16 4.80
N ASN A 193 1.96 8.46 3.64
CA ASN A 193 1.87 9.82 3.10
C ASN A 193 0.59 10.54 3.54
N LEU A 194 -0.37 9.84 4.13
CA LEU A 194 -1.58 10.46 4.68
C LEU A 194 -1.27 11.09 6.04
N THR A 195 -0.54 12.19 6.01
CA THR A 195 -0.17 12.97 7.18
C THR A 195 -1.23 14.04 7.50
N PRO A 196 -1.33 14.48 8.78
CA PRO A 196 -2.15 15.64 9.12
C PRO A 196 -1.85 16.86 8.25
N GLN A 197 -0.57 17.11 7.94
CA GLN A 197 -0.12 18.23 7.11
C GLN A 197 -0.68 18.18 5.69
N LEU A 198 -0.75 16.99 5.06
CA LEU A 198 -1.36 16.87 3.74
C LEU A 198 -2.85 17.20 3.79
N VAL A 199 -3.56 16.67 4.79
CA VAL A 199 -5.01 16.93 4.97
C VAL A 199 -5.23 18.43 5.24
N GLU A 200 -4.44 19.05 6.11
CA GLU A 200 -4.49 20.49 6.38
C GLU A 200 -4.20 21.32 5.13
N ARG A 201 -3.22 20.94 4.31
CA ARG A 201 -2.90 21.62 3.04
C ARG A 201 -4.10 21.60 2.09
N VAL A 202 -4.76 20.44 1.95
CA VAL A 202 -5.97 20.32 1.13
C VAL A 202 -7.12 21.15 1.72
N GLN A 203 -7.33 21.11 3.04
CA GLN A 203 -8.36 21.89 3.72
C GLN A 203 -8.13 23.40 3.59
N SER A 204 -6.90 23.87 3.78
CA SER A 204 -6.54 25.28 3.64
C SER A 204 -6.69 25.78 2.20
N ARG A 205 -6.44 24.90 1.21
CA ARG A 205 -6.66 25.24 -0.22
C ARG A 205 -8.14 25.34 -0.58
N PHE A 206 -9.00 24.54 0.07
CA PHE A 206 -10.43 24.43 -0.23
C PHE A 206 -11.29 24.69 1.03
N PRO A 207 -11.19 25.89 1.67
CA PRO A 207 -11.90 26.16 2.92
C PRO A 207 -13.43 26.14 2.76
N GLN A 208 -13.94 26.37 1.53
CA GLN A 208 -15.35 26.37 1.18
C GLN A 208 -15.95 24.96 1.03
N PHE A 209 -15.12 23.90 0.95
CA PHE A 209 -15.59 22.55 0.74
C PHE A 209 -15.34 21.65 1.96
N GLU A 210 -16.22 20.68 2.17
CA GLU A 210 -15.98 19.65 3.17
C GLU A 210 -14.93 18.67 2.66
N VAL A 211 -13.76 18.63 3.34
CA VAL A 211 -12.67 17.68 3.12
C VAL A 211 -12.69 16.64 4.23
N VAL A 212 -12.76 15.38 3.87
CA VAL A 212 -12.70 14.25 4.81
C VAL A 212 -11.53 13.35 4.51
N SER A 213 -11.09 12.58 5.51
CA SER A 213 -10.04 11.57 5.33
C SER A 213 -10.58 10.17 5.62
N TRP A 214 -9.93 9.14 5.02
CA TRP A 214 -10.24 7.74 5.31
C TRP A 214 -8.98 6.87 5.26
N ASN A 215 -8.61 6.32 6.43
CA ASN A 215 -7.46 5.42 6.57
C ASN A 215 -7.72 4.33 7.62
N SER A 216 -6.81 3.35 7.70
CA SER A 216 -6.92 2.21 8.62
C SER A 216 -6.84 2.60 10.09
N GLY A 217 -6.06 3.63 10.45
CA GLY A 217 -5.83 4.10 11.82
C GLY A 217 -6.98 4.93 12.44
N MET A 218 -7.97 5.34 11.65
CA MET A 218 -9.11 6.12 12.15
C MET A 218 -10.04 5.30 13.01
N ALA A 219 -10.65 5.95 14.01
CA ALA A 219 -11.73 5.36 14.80
C ALA A 219 -12.96 5.03 13.91
N GLU A 220 -13.67 3.94 14.22
CA GLU A 220 -14.79 3.45 13.41
C GLU A 220 -15.91 4.48 13.22
N GLY A 221 -16.19 5.32 14.24
CA GLY A 221 -17.14 6.42 14.12
C GLY A 221 -16.71 7.50 13.13
N GLN A 222 -15.40 7.79 13.08
CA GLN A 222 -14.84 8.74 12.10
C GLN A 222 -14.92 8.17 10.69
N LYS A 223 -14.57 6.87 10.51
CA LYS A 223 -14.72 6.20 9.20
C LYS A 223 -16.18 6.24 8.72
N ALA A 224 -17.13 5.96 9.61
CA ALA A 224 -18.55 6.00 9.26
C ALA A 224 -19.02 7.42 8.90
N SER A 225 -18.58 8.45 9.61
CA SER A 225 -18.91 9.85 9.31
C SER A 225 -18.31 10.29 7.95
N SER A 226 -17.03 9.98 7.69
CA SER A 226 -16.39 10.32 6.41
C SER A 226 -17.06 9.60 5.23
N TRP A 227 -17.36 8.31 5.38
CA TRP A 227 -18.06 7.54 4.35
C TRP A 227 -19.44 8.11 4.05
N LEU A 228 -20.21 8.43 5.12
CA LEU A 228 -21.54 9.00 4.99
C LEU A 228 -21.52 10.37 4.32
N ALA A 229 -20.56 11.22 4.67
CA ALA A 229 -20.41 12.53 4.06
C ALA A 229 -20.11 12.45 2.55
N CYS A 230 -19.31 11.47 2.12
CA CYS A 230 -19.07 11.18 0.71
C CYS A 230 -20.34 10.64 0.02
N HIS A 231 -21.00 9.67 0.66
CA HIS A 231 -22.20 9.04 0.10
C HIS A 231 -23.38 10.01 -0.09
N GLU A 232 -23.56 10.95 0.85
CA GLU A 232 -24.58 12.00 0.79
C GLU A 232 -24.17 13.20 -0.09
N GLY A 233 -22.92 13.26 -0.59
CA GLY A 233 -22.41 14.36 -1.40
C GLY A 233 -22.00 15.62 -0.61
N ARG A 234 -22.06 15.59 0.73
CA ARG A 234 -21.61 16.70 1.60
C ARG A 234 -20.11 16.91 1.51
N ALA A 235 -19.33 15.82 1.68
CA ALA A 235 -17.89 15.90 1.45
C ALA A 235 -17.59 15.96 -0.04
N ARG A 236 -16.90 17.02 -0.45
CA ARG A 236 -16.52 17.26 -1.83
C ARG A 236 -15.15 16.66 -2.16
N ILE A 237 -14.31 16.49 -1.15
CA ILE A 237 -12.97 15.92 -1.29
C ILE A 237 -12.78 14.83 -0.26
N LEU A 238 -12.39 13.64 -0.73
CA LEU A 238 -11.91 12.55 0.11
C LEU A 238 -10.40 12.36 -0.11
N VAL A 239 -9.60 12.52 0.95
CA VAL A 239 -8.19 12.13 0.96
C VAL A 239 -8.09 10.79 1.67
N GLY A 240 -7.66 9.74 0.96
CA GLY A 240 -7.72 8.41 1.54
C GLY A 240 -6.59 7.47 1.12
N THR A 241 -6.48 6.39 1.86
CA THR A 241 -5.52 5.32 1.56
C THR A 241 -6.21 4.19 0.79
N ARG A 242 -5.57 3.04 0.68
CA ARG A 242 -6.01 1.88 -0.11
C ARG A 242 -7.53 1.60 -0.08
N LEU A 243 -8.16 1.62 1.11
CA LEU A 243 -9.58 1.28 1.23
C LEU A 243 -10.52 2.34 0.64
N SER A 244 -10.05 3.58 0.48
CA SER A 244 -10.85 4.68 -0.06
C SER A 244 -11.30 4.48 -1.51
N VAL A 245 -10.67 3.56 -2.25
CA VAL A 245 -11.11 3.18 -3.59
C VAL A 245 -12.54 2.66 -3.62
N PHE A 246 -13.04 2.11 -2.51
CA PHE A 246 -14.42 1.63 -2.35
C PHE A 246 -15.36 2.64 -1.67
N ALA A 247 -14.93 3.86 -1.41
CA ALA A 247 -15.83 4.86 -0.84
C ALA A 247 -17.04 5.07 -1.76
N SER A 248 -18.23 5.21 -1.18
CA SER A 248 -19.42 5.54 -1.94
C SER A 248 -19.49 7.05 -2.16
N PHE A 249 -19.65 7.47 -3.39
CA PHE A 249 -19.80 8.87 -3.78
C PHE A 249 -21.13 9.09 -4.48
N LYS A 250 -21.71 10.27 -4.28
CA LYS A 250 -22.91 10.73 -5.00
C LYS A 250 -22.56 11.12 -6.44
N SER A 251 -21.44 11.83 -6.63
CA SER A 251 -21.02 12.40 -7.93
C SER A 251 -19.49 12.49 -8.04
N LEU A 252 -18.79 11.35 -8.10
CA LEU A 252 -17.33 11.32 -8.30
C LEU A 252 -17.01 11.79 -9.72
N LYS A 253 -16.07 12.75 -9.86
CA LYS A 253 -15.67 13.34 -11.15
C LYS A 253 -14.18 13.27 -11.44
N LEU A 254 -13.34 13.01 -10.44
CA LEU A 254 -11.89 12.93 -10.61
C LEU A 254 -11.30 11.98 -9.58
N ILE A 255 -10.37 11.15 -10.03
CA ILE A 255 -9.53 10.33 -9.15
C ILE A 255 -8.07 10.75 -9.35
N LEU A 256 -7.37 11.01 -8.24
CA LEU A 256 -5.94 11.29 -8.19
C LEU A 256 -5.27 10.22 -7.36
N VAL A 257 -4.17 9.66 -7.83
CA VAL A 257 -3.38 8.64 -7.11
C VAL A 257 -1.95 9.12 -7.02
N ASP A 258 -1.54 9.58 -5.86
CA ASP A 258 -0.17 10.03 -5.62
C ASP A 258 0.72 8.85 -5.22
N GLU A 259 2.02 8.92 -5.61
CA GLU A 259 3.00 7.84 -5.42
C GLU A 259 2.44 6.46 -5.85
N GLU A 260 1.89 6.38 -7.07
CA GLU A 260 1.13 5.24 -7.61
C GLU A 260 1.90 3.90 -7.56
N HIS A 261 3.25 3.98 -7.54
CA HIS A 261 4.16 2.84 -7.46
C HIS A 261 4.19 2.19 -6.06
N ASP A 262 3.60 2.83 -5.05
CA ASP A 262 3.75 2.37 -3.67
C ASP A 262 3.09 1.00 -3.43
N PRO A 263 3.84 0.02 -2.88
CA PRO A 263 3.31 -1.33 -2.65
C PRO A 263 2.16 -1.39 -1.63
N SER A 264 1.94 -0.34 -0.82
CA SER A 264 0.83 -0.30 0.15
C SER A 264 -0.55 -0.25 -0.50
N PHE A 265 -0.64 0.08 -1.79
CA PHE A 265 -1.89 -0.02 -2.55
C PHE A 265 -2.34 -1.47 -2.78
N LYS A 266 -1.46 -2.47 -2.67
CA LYS A 266 -1.83 -3.88 -2.70
C LYS A 266 -2.24 -4.37 -1.31
N SER A 267 -3.45 -4.94 -1.19
CA SER A 267 -3.91 -5.58 0.04
C SER A 267 -3.17 -6.90 0.28
N GLN A 268 -2.73 -7.11 1.52
CA GLN A 268 -2.04 -8.35 1.93
C GLN A 268 -2.96 -9.31 2.69
N GLU A 269 -4.17 -8.86 3.05
CA GLU A 269 -5.13 -9.62 3.84
C GLU A 269 -6.51 -9.61 3.19
N GLY A 270 -7.31 -10.62 3.47
CA GLY A 270 -8.65 -10.76 2.91
C GLY A 270 -8.62 -10.82 1.38
N VAL A 271 -9.40 -9.98 0.73
CA VAL A 271 -9.34 -9.81 -0.73
C VAL A 271 -8.07 -9.04 -1.09
N ARG A 272 -7.17 -9.70 -1.84
CA ARG A 272 -5.83 -9.18 -2.16
C ARG A 272 -5.84 -8.26 -3.39
N TYR A 273 -6.68 -7.22 -3.37
CA TYR A 273 -6.79 -6.27 -4.47
C TYR A 273 -5.65 -5.25 -4.50
N ASN A 274 -5.39 -4.68 -5.69
CA ASN A 274 -4.55 -3.50 -5.85
C ASN A 274 -5.45 -2.27 -6.04
N ALA A 275 -5.36 -1.30 -5.12
CA ALA A 275 -6.25 -0.14 -5.11
C ALA A 275 -5.95 0.85 -6.24
N ARG A 276 -4.68 0.99 -6.69
CA ARG A 276 -4.34 1.76 -7.89
C ARG A 276 -5.05 1.20 -9.13
N ASP A 277 -4.97 -0.11 -9.33
CA ASP A 277 -5.57 -0.77 -10.49
C ASP A 277 -7.11 -0.74 -10.42
N LEU A 278 -7.66 -0.85 -9.20
CA LEU A 278 -9.09 -0.64 -8.98
C LEU A 278 -9.54 0.80 -9.18
N ALA A 279 -8.70 1.79 -8.88
CA ALA A 279 -8.98 3.20 -9.16
C ALA A 279 -9.08 3.46 -10.68
N LEU A 280 -8.17 2.87 -11.47
CA LEU A 280 -8.24 2.87 -12.93
C LEU A 280 -9.54 2.21 -13.43
N LYS A 281 -9.89 1.05 -12.88
CA LYS A 281 -11.14 0.37 -13.23
C LYS A 281 -12.37 1.15 -12.83
N ARG A 282 -12.34 1.79 -11.66
CA ARG A 282 -13.40 2.67 -11.19
C ARG A 282 -13.60 3.86 -12.13
N ALA A 283 -12.52 4.55 -12.48
CA ALA A 283 -12.57 5.65 -13.43
C ALA A 283 -13.16 5.22 -14.78
N SER A 284 -12.79 4.02 -15.26
CA SER A 284 -13.36 3.43 -16.48
C SER A 284 -14.85 3.09 -16.36
N ILE A 285 -15.32 2.61 -15.19
CA ILE A 285 -16.74 2.30 -14.97
C ILE A 285 -17.56 3.61 -14.89
N GLU A 286 -17.05 4.59 -14.15
CA GLU A 286 -17.76 5.86 -13.93
C GLU A 286 -17.52 6.89 -15.03
N GLN A 287 -16.71 6.55 -16.08
CA GLN A 287 -16.35 7.39 -17.22
C GLN A 287 -15.83 8.76 -16.79
N ILE A 288 -14.82 8.75 -15.90
CA ILE A 288 -14.18 9.95 -15.36
C ILE A 288 -12.67 9.92 -15.55
N PRO A 289 -12.00 11.08 -15.53
CA PRO A 289 -10.55 11.15 -15.57
C PRO A 289 -9.90 10.59 -14.30
N ILE A 290 -8.71 9.99 -14.50
CA ILE A 290 -7.82 9.56 -13.44
C ILE A 290 -6.40 9.98 -13.74
N VAL A 291 -5.73 10.54 -12.75
CA VAL A 291 -4.34 10.96 -12.85
C VAL A 291 -3.51 10.19 -11.81
N LEU A 292 -2.55 9.43 -12.30
CA LEU A 292 -1.54 8.76 -11.50
C LEU A 292 -0.31 9.66 -11.44
N GLY A 293 0.34 9.75 -10.29
CA GLY A 293 1.57 10.53 -10.17
C GLY A 293 2.66 9.81 -9.41
N SER A 294 3.89 9.96 -9.89
CA SER A 294 5.07 9.40 -9.25
C SER A 294 6.36 10.08 -9.73
N ALA A 295 7.38 10.07 -8.87
CA ALA A 295 8.75 10.39 -9.30
C ALA A 295 9.48 9.19 -9.91
N THR A 296 8.99 8.00 -9.59
CA THR A 296 9.51 6.71 -10.08
C THR A 296 8.30 5.83 -10.36
N PRO A 297 7.57 6.05 -11.46
CA PRO A 297 6.40 5.27 -11.80
C PRO A 297 6.65 3.75 -11.72
N SER A 298 5.64 2.96 -11.40
CA SER A 298 5.75 1.51 -11.53
C SER A 298 5.98 1.15 -13.00
N LEU A 299 6.77 0.10 -13.26
CA LEU A 299 7.07 -0.30 -14.64
C LEU A 299 5.79 -0.69 -15.41
N GLU A 300 4.74 -1.14 -14.72
CA GLU A 300 3.43 -1.39 -15.31
C GLU A 300 2.76 -0.10 -15.80
N SER A 301 2.72 0.93 -14.96
CA SER A 301 2.13 2.23 -15.33
C SER A 301 2.97 2.93 -16.39
N TYR A 302 4.28 2.88 -16.26
CA TYR A 302 5.20 3.49 -17.23
C TYR A 302 5.10 2.83 -18.61
N LYS A 303 5.05 1.48 -18.65
CA LYS A 303 4.82 0.75 -19.92
C LYS A 303 3.46 1.09 -20.54
N ASN A 304 2.39 1.20 -19.75
CA ASN A 304 1.10 1.62 -20.27
C ASN A 304 1.14 3.04 -20.88
N ALA A 305 1.95 3.93 -20.31
CA ALA A 305 2.17 5.27 -20.88
C ALA A 305 2.98 5.20 -22.18
N LEU A 306 4.05 4.39 -22.23
CA LEU A 306 4.82 4.17 -23.46
C LEU A 306 3.99 3.52 -24.58
N ASP A 307 3.07 2.62 -24.23
CA ASP A 307 2.13 1.98 -25.17
C ASP A 307 0.98 2.93 -25.62
N GLY A 308 0.94 4.18 -25.15
CA GLY A 308 -0.12 5.14 -25.47
C GLY A 308 -1.46 4.87 -24.80
N LYS A 309 -1.55 3.92 -23.84
CA LYS A 309 -2.76 3.65 -23.06
C LYS A 309 -3.02 4.71 -22.01
N PHE A 310 -1.96 5.33 -21.48
CA PHE A 310 -2.02 6.47 -20.58
C PHE A 310 -1.41 7.69 -21.26
N LYS A 311 -2.00 8.86 -21.08
CA LYS A 311 -1.35 10.11 -21.48
C LYS A 311 -0.18 10.36 -20.52
N LEU A 312 1.03 10.47 -21.05
CA LEU A 312 2.23 10.77 -20.27
C LEU A 312 2.45 12.28 -20.20
N PHE A 313 2.59 12.79 -18.98
CA PHE A 313 3.06 14.14 -18.69
C PHE A 313 4.37 14.07 -17.90
N LYS A 314 5.27 15.01 -18.17
CA LYS A 314 6.56 15.09 -17.48
C LYS A 314 6.70 16.41 -16.75
N LEU A 315 7.22 16.35 -15.51
CA LEU A 315 7.66 17.50 -14.73
C LEU A 315 9.16 17.32 -14.46
N THR A 316 9.97 17.98 -15.26
CA THR A 316 11.42 17.85 -15.25
C THR A 316 12.10 18.90 -14.36
N GLN A 317 11.36 19.96 -14.01
CA GLN A 317 11.84 21.06 -13.19
C GLN A 317 11.35 20.95 -11.76
N ARG A 318 12.17 21.36 -10.79
CA ARG A 318 11.72 21.54 -9.40
C ARG A 318 10.80 22.76 -9.29
N ALA A 319 9.78 22.68 -8.44
CA ALA A 319 8.87 23.80 -8.17
C ALA A 319 9.62 25.01 -7.54
N ASN A 320 10.65 24.77 -6.75
CA ASN A 320 11.56 25.78 -6.24
C ASN A 320 12.80 25.83 -7.15
N SER A 321 12.92 26.86 -7.96
CA SER A 321 14.05 27.06 -8.89
C SER A 321 15.41 27.22 -8.20
N ASN A 322 15.42 27.59 -6.91
CA ASN A 322 16.64 27.74 -6.11
C ASN A 322 17.11 26.43 -5.47
N ALA A 323 16.35 25.35 -5.57
CA ALA A 323 16.73 24.06 -5.01
C ALA A 323 17.61 23.27 -5.98
N HIS A 324 18.84 23.00 -5.59
CA HIS A 324 19.79 22.20 -6.35
C HIS A 324 19.53 20.70 -6.20
N LEU A 325 19.87 19.92 -7.23
CA LEU A 325 19.88 18.46 -7.13
C LEU A 325 20.99 18.04 -6.16
N PRO A 326 20.76 17.09 -5.25
CA PRO A 326 21.82 16.66 -4.33
C PRO A 326 22.95 15.95 -5.07
N GLN A 327 24.19 16.19 -4.66
CA GLN A 327 25.34 15.48 -5.17
C GLN A 327 25.37 14.07 -4.62
N LEU A 328 25.26 13.05 -5.50
CA LEU A 328 25.29 11.65 -5.13
C LEU A 328 26.68 11.06 -5.32
N SER A 329 27.24 10.48 -4.27
CA SER A 329 28.52 9.79 -4.25
C SER A 329 28.38 8.36 -3.73
N LEU A 330 29.19 7.45 -4.30
CA LEU A 330 29.25 6.05 -3.86
C LEU A 330 30.52 5.85 -3.04
N VAL A 331 30.37 5.22 -1.89
CA VAL A 331 31.47 4.84 -1.03
C VAL A 331 31.74 3.34 -1.20
N ASP A 332 32.89 2.98 -1.76
CA ASP A 332 33.31 1.59 -1.96
C ASP A 332 33.77 0.98 -0.64
N ILE A 333 32.89 0.24 0.01
CA ILE A 333 33.18 -0.40 1.31
C ILE A 333 34.14 -1.59 1.23
N ARG A 334 34.66 -1.94 0.05
CA ARG A 334 35.79 -2.88 -0.09
C ARG A 334 37.11 -2.17 0.20
N LYS A 335 37.22 -0.87 -0.17
CA LYS A 335 38.40 -0.02 0.01
C LYS A 335 38.35 0.69 1.38
N ASP A 336 37.23 1.31 1.70
CA ASP A 336 36.99 1.96 3.01
C ASP A 336 36.11 1.04 3.87
N LYS A 337 36.75 0.09 4.56
CA LYS A 337 36.06 -0.94 5.34
C LYS A 337 35.28 -0.33 6.50
N PRO A 338 33.96 -0.58 6.60
CA PRO A 338 33.17 0.00 7.65
C PRO A 338 33.55 -0.51 9.03
N ILE A 339 33.80 0.42 9.97
CA ILE A 339 33.91 0.14 11.39
C ILE A 339 32.49 0.37 11.98
N ASN A 340 31.94 -0.64 12.62
CA ASN A 340 30.56 -0.62 13.15
C ASN A 340 29.48 -0.18 12.14
N GLY A 341 29.74 -0.33 10.83
CA GLY A 341 28.79 -0.07 9.76
C GLY A 341 28.99 1.23 9.00
N LEU A 342 29.82 2.10 9.50
CA LEU A 342 30.17 3.35 8.86
C LEU A 342 31.61 3.32 8.34
N SER A 343 31.80 3.65 7.07
CA SER A 343 33.11 3.89 6.51
C SER A 343 33.70 5.20 7.05
N GLN A 344 35.01 5.38 6.94
CA GLN A 344 35.66 6.59 7.44
C GLN A 344 35.22 7.84 6.66
N GLU A 345 35.07 7.71 5.33
CA GLU A 345 34.55 8.79 4.48
C GLU A 345 33.14 9.21 4.92
N THR A 346 32.25 8.24 5.16
CA THR A 346 30.90 8.51 5.63
C THR A 346 30.90 9.21 7.00
N ALA A 347 31.74 8.75 7.92
CA ALA A 347 31.83 9.34 9.24
C ALA A 347 32.36 10.79 9.20
N ASN A 348 33.35 11.06 8.36
CA ASN A 348 33.86 12.42 8.15
C ASN A 348 32.75 13.35 7.63
N ALA A 349 31.98 12.90 6.62
CA ALA A 349 30.89 13.67 6.05
C ALA A 349 29.76 13.96 7.09
N ILE A 350 29.46 13.00 7.97
CA ILE A 350 28.51 13.21 9.08
C ILE A 350 29.04 14.31 10.00
N THR A 351 30.32 14.21 10.42
CA THR A 351 30.96 15.20 11.31
C THR A 351 30.93 16.59 10.70
N GLU A 352 31.33 16.74 9.44
CA GLU A 352 31.31 18.01 8.72
C GLU A 352 29.91 18.63 8.65
N THR A 353 28.90 17.78 8.40
CA THR A 353 27.51 18.25 8.29
C THR A 353 26.98 18.74 9.62
N ILE A 354 27.21 18.00 10.72
CA ILE A 354 26.79 18.40 12.07
C ILE A 354 27.50 19.70 12.48
N ASN A 355 28.81 19.79 12.26
CA ASN A 355 29.59 20.99 12.59
C ASN A 355 29.14 22.23 11.80
N SER A 356 28.52 22.05 10.64
CA SER A 356 27.91 23.14 9.86
C SER A 356 26.51 23.54 10.34
N GLY A 357 25.99 22.92 11.41
CA GLY A 357 24.65 23.16 11.95
C GLY A 357 23.52 22.56 11.11
N ARG A 358 23.83 21.59 10.24
CA ARG A 358 22.85 20.93 9.36
C ARG A 358 22.54 19.53 9.84
N GLN A 359 21.36 19.05 9.47
CA GLN A 359 20.86 17.74 9.85
C GLN A 359 21.37 16.64 8.92
N VAL A 360 21.52 15.43 9.49
CA VAL A 360 21.90 14.21 8.77
C VAL A 360 20.74 13.21 8.82
N ILE A 361 20.41 12.62 7.69
CA ILE A 361 19.54 11.44 7.61
C ILE A 361 20.40 10.19 7.36
N VAL A 362 20.33 9.22 8.28
CA VAL A 362 20.92 7.89 8.08
C VAL A 362 19.82 6.90 7.72
N PHE A 363 19.74 6.59 6.45
CA PHE A 363 18.74 5.67 5.91
C PHE A 363 19.26 4.24 5.89
N LEU A 364 18.58 3.36 6.60
CA LEU A 364 18.85 1.93 6.56
C LEU A 364 17.91 1.26 5.55
N ASN A 365 18.48 0.85 4.42
CA ASN A 365 17.73 0.16 3.39
C ASN A 365 17.49 -1.30 3.79
N ARG A 366 16.61 -1.52 4.78
CA ARG A 366 16.29 -2.86 5.23
C ARG A 366 14.90 -2.97 5.85
N ARG A 367 14.11 -3.93 5.35
CA ARG A 367 13.02 -4.54 6.11
C ARG A 367 13.60 -5.74 6.87
N GLY A 368 13.55 -5.71 8.21
CA GLY A 368 13.65 -6.89 9.05
C GLY A 368 15.05 -7.41 9.37
N PHE A 369 15.98 -6.56 9.87
CA PHE A 369 17.10 -7.04 10.65
C PHE A 369 17.16 -6.29 11.98
N ALA A 370 16.37 -6.76 12.86
CA ALA A 370 16.55 -6.52 14.26
C ALA A 370 17.60 -7.54 14.79
N PRO A 371 18.33 -7.23 15.85
CA PRO A 371 19.44 -8.08 16.30
C PRO A 371 18.95 -9.48 16.68
N VAL A 372 19.39 -10.46 15.93
CA VAL A 372 19.29 -11.89 16.29
C VAL A 372 20.37 -12.19 17.29
N VAL A 373 20.07 -12.93 18.32
CA VAL A 373 21.09 -13.38 19.28
C VAL A 373 21.72 -14.66 18.75
N GLU A 374 23.04 -14.68 18.64
CA GLU A 374 23.82 -15.86 18.26
C GLU A 374 24.77 -16.28 19.37
N CYS A 375 24.92 -17.58 19.54
CA CYS A 375 25.94 -18.14 20.41
C CYS A 375 27.28 -18.26 19.67
N LYS A 376 28.31 -17.59 20.13
CA LYS A 376 29.67 -17.67 19.55
C LYS A 376 30.26 -19.09 19.55
N ASN A 377 29.88 -19.90 20.53
CA ASN A 377 30.46 -21.20 20.70
C ASN A 377 29.85 -22.25 19.77
N CYS A 378 28.55 -22.28 19.55
CA CYS A 378 27.89 -23.31 18.76
C CYS A 378 27.06 -22.82 17.56
N GLY A 379 27.05 -21.51 17.31
CA GLY A 379 26.29 -20.91 16.21
C GLY A 379 24.75 -20.95 16.40
N TRP A 380 24.25 -21.26 17.62
CA TRP A 380 22.81 -21.19 17.88
C TRP A 380 22.32 -19.76 17.66
N GLN A 381 21.18 -19.63 17.01
CA GLN A 381 20.54 -18.33 16.75
C GLN A 381 19.14 -18.31 17.36
N SER A 382 18.70 -17.12 17.83
CA SER A 382 17.38 -16.92 18.43
C SER A 382 16.29 -17.06 17.37
N THR A 383 15.81 -18.27 17.13
CA THR A 383 14.69 -18.57 16.24
C THR A 383 13.36 -18.52 16.99
N CYS A 384 12.29 -18.15 16.31
CA CYS A 384 10.94 -18.24 16.85
C CYS A 384 10.50 -19.72 16.86
N PRO A 385 9.93 -20.26 17.95
CA PRO A 385 9.43 -21.64 17.96
C PRO A 385 8.21 -21.85 17.07
N HIS A 386 7.45 -20.78 16.77
CA HIS A 386 6.20 -20.82 16.02
C HIS A 386 6.33 -20.38 14.56
N CYS A 387 7.45 -19.77 14.17
CA CYS A 387 7.66 -19.22 12.83
C CYS A 387 9.02 -19.64 12.28
N SER A 388 9.12 -19.83 10.96
CA SER A 388 10.41 -20.02 10.24
C SER A 388 11.17 -18.70 10.12
N THR A 389 11.36 -17.99 11.23
CA THR A 389 12.06 -16.70 11.28
C THR A 389 12.77 -16.54 12.62
N TYR A 390 13.58 -15.52 12.72
CA TYR A 390 14.30 -15.20 13.94
C TYR A 390 13.44 -14.39 14.90
N ALA A 391 13.65 -14.64 16.22
CA ALA A 391 13.18 -13.77 17.27
C ALA A 391 14.23 -12.68 17.51
N VAL A 392 13.74 -11.47 17.63
CA VAL A 392 14.48 -10.22 17.67
C VAL A 392 14.75 -9.83 19.12
N PHE A 393 15.97 -9.44 19.45
CA PHE A 393 16.31 -8.94 20.76
C PHE A 393 15.98 -7.43 20.87
N HIS A 394 15.09 -7.09 21.80
CA HIS A 394 14.77 -5.71 22.18
C HIS A 394 15.50 -5.35 23.46
N LYS A 395 16.57 -4.55 23.37
CA LYS A 395 17.43 -4.19 24.49
C LYS A 395 16.66 -3.45 25.59
N THR A 396 15.73 -2.56 25.22
CA THR A 396 14.90 -1.77 26.13
C THR A 396 14.02 -2.64 27.04
N THR A 397 13.56 -3.77 26.55
CA THR A 397 12.71 -4.72 27.30
C THR A 397 13.45 -5.95 27.78
N GLY A 398 14.69 -6.19 27.33
CA GLY A 398 15.47 -7.39 27.62
C GLY A 398 14.87 -8.68 27.05
N ARG A 399 14.03 -8.59 26.02
CA ARG A 399 13.25 -9.72 25.50
C ARG A 399 13.58 -10.03 24.04
N LEU A 400 13.46 -11.31 23.69
CA LEU A 400 13.38 -11.80 22.32
C LEU A 400 11.92 -11.78 21.89
N THR A 401 11.61 -11.13 20.75
CA THR A 401 10.23 -11.02 20.24
C THR A 401 10.17 -11.41 18.77
N CYS A 402 9.22 -12.22 18.37
CA CYS A 402 8.92 -12.51 16.98
C CYS A 402 7.96 -11.47 16.42
N HIS A 403 8.38 -10.71 15.38
CA HIS A 403 7.56 -9.69 14.76
C HIS A 403 6.42 -10.24 13.86
N TYR A 404 6.43 -11.54 13.56
CA TYR A 404 5.37 -12.19 12.79
C TYR A 404 4.19 -12.66 13.66
N CYS A 405 4.47 -13.31 14.79
CA CYS A 405 3.43 -13.87 15.63
C CYS A 405 3.29 -13.19 17.00
N GLY A 406 4.18 -12.25 17.34
CA GLY A 406 4.18 -11.60 18.65
C GLY A 406 4.72 -12.43 19.79
N TRP A 407 5.17 -13.70 19.55
CA TRP A 407 5.81 -14.50 20.60
C TRP A 407 6.99 -13.76 21.23
N SER A 408 7.06 -13.77 22.56
CA SER A 408 8.09 -13.03 23.29
C SER A 408 8.56 -13.81 24.52
N THR A 409 9.88 -13.87 24.71
CA THR A 409 10.52 -14.49 25.86
C THR A 409 11.66 -13.61 26.39
N PRO A 410 12.02 -13.66 27.69
CA PRO A 410 13.24 -13.03 28.16
C PRO A 410 14.47 -13.56 27.42
N LEU A 411 15.53 -12.74 27.31
CA LEU A 411 16.81 -13.23 26.79
C LEU A 411 17.34 -14.37 27.69
N PRO A 412 17.65 -15.56 27.18
CA PRO A 412 18.22 -16.61 27.98
C PRO A 412 19.60 -16.22 28.53
N LYS A 413 19.90 -16.55 29.76
CA LYS A 413 21.21 -16.28 30.41
C LYS A 413 22.33 -17.10 29.79
N THR A 414 22.02 -18.29 29.31
CA THR A 414 22.95 -19.23 28.66
C THR A 414 22.35 -19.74 27.37
N CYS A 415 23.19 -20.16 26.43
CA CYS A 415 22.78 -20.74 25.18
C CYS A 415 21.88 -21.98 25.40
N PRO A 416 20.65 -22.01 24.89
CA PRO A 416 19.76 -23.16 25.05
C PRO A 416 20.30 -24.46 24.42
N LYS A 417 21.25 -24.35 23.48
CA LYS A 417 21.83 -25.50 22.76
C LYS A 417 23.08 -26.07 23.43
N CYS A 418 23.99 -25.22 23.93
CA CYS A 418 25.30 -25.68 24.44
C CYS A 418 25.64 -25.16 25.84
N GLY A 419 24.77 -24.39 26.51
CA GLY A 419 25.00 -23.83 27.83
C GLY A 419 26.00 -22.67 27.93
N SER A 420 26.64 -22.26 26.84
CA SER A 420 27.61 -21.17 26.84
C SER A 420 26.97 -19.83 27.23
N TYR A 421 27.71 -18.99 27.95
CA TYR A 421 27.32 -17.62 28.29
C TYR A 421 27.59 -16.63 27.15
N GLU A 422 28.28 -17.03 26.08
CA GLU A 422 28.69 -16.14 24.96
C GLU A 422 27.55 -15.95 23.95
N LEU A 423 26.48 -15.31 24.39
CA LEU A 423 25.35 -14.90 23.56
C LEU A 423 25.51 -13.45 23.11
N LEU A 424 25.66 -13.23 21.82
CA LEU A 424 25.83 -11.90 21.25
C LEU A 424 24.68 -11.54 20.30
N PRO A 425 24.16 -10.33 20.40
CA PRO A 425 23.26 -9.82 19.37
C PRO A 425 24.05 -9.59 18.08
N ILE A 426 23.72 -10.37 17.04
CA ILE A 426 24.23 -10.17 15.68
C ILE A 426 23.17 -9.53 14.82
N GLY A 427 23.61 -8.72 13.86
CA GLY A 427 22.71 -7.95 12.99
C GLY A 427 22.77 -6.47 13.32
N ARG A 428 22.51 -5.65 12.30
CA ARG A 428 22.55 -4.20 12.40
C ARG A 428 21.14 -3.68 12.18
N GLY A 429 20.34 -3.64 13.24
CA GLY A 429 19.05 -2.94 13.24
C GLY A 429 19.23 -1.43 13.42
N THR A 430 18.17 -0.67 13.23
CA THR A 430 18.12 0.78 13.49
C THR A 430 18.59 1.12 14.90
N GLN A 431 18.24 0.32 15.89
CA GLN A 431 18.61 0.53 17.29
C GLN A 431 20.14 0.43 17.51
N ARG A 432 20.81 -0.55 16.90
CA ARG A 432 22.28 -0.66 17.00
C ARG A 432 23.00 0.45 16.24
N ALA A 433 22.44 0.88 15.12
CA ALA A 433 22.98 2.02 14.40
C ALA A 433 22.78 3.32 15.19
N GLU A 434 21.65 3.47 15.90
CA GLU A 434 21.40 4.59 16.85
C GLU A 434 22.46 4.61 17.95
N GLU A 435 22.66 3.50 18.66
CA GLU A 435 23.67 3.35 19.72
C GLU A 435 25.10 3.66 19.22
N GLU A 436 25.46 3.25 18.01
CA GLU A 436 26.75 3.54 17.39
C GLU A 436 26.91 5.03 17.07
N LEU A 437 25.84 5.66 16.55
CA LEU A 437 25.84 7.09 16.25
C LEU A 437 25.95 7.92 17.54
N GLU A 438 25.21 7.57 18.58
CA GLU A 438 25.29 8.21 19.91
C GLU A 438 26.68 8.06 20.55
N THR A 439 27.29 6.87 20.42
CA THR A 439 28.63 6.62 20.94
C THR A 439 29.70 7.44 20.20
N ARG A 440 29.56 7.58 18.88
CA ARG A 440 30.55 8.26 18.04
C ARG A 440 30.42 9.78 18.05
N TRP A 441 29.18 10.27 18.21
CA TRP A 441 28.85 11.70 18.32
C TRP A 441 28.02 11.97 19.57
N PRO A 442 28.64 11.93 20.79
CA PRO A 442 27.89 12.05 22.05
C PRO A 442 27.23 13.43 22.26
N GLU A 443 27.71 14.46 21.57
CA GLU A 443 27.09 15.79 21.60
C GLU A 443 25.94 15.96 20.60
N ALA A 444 25.75 15.02 19.66
CA ALA A 444 24.70 15.11 18.68
C ALA A 444 23.39 14.51 19.19
N ARG A 445 22.28 15.19 18.91
CA ARG A 445 20.93 14.72 19.24
C ARG A 445 20.47 13.72 18.20
N VAL A 446 20.59 12.42 18.51
CA VAL A 446 20.19 11.33 17.63
C VAL A 446 18.74 10.97 17.90
N SER A 447 17.95 10.77 16.86
CA SER A 447 16.57 10.27 16.96
C SER A 447 16.29 9.18 15.95
N ARG A 448 15.42 8.21 16.33
CA ARG A 448 15.05 7.08 15.49
C ARG A 448 13.60 7.15 15.05
N LEU A 449 13.37 6.89 13.75
CA LEU A 449 12.04 6.79 13.15
C LEU A 449 11.92 5.50 12.33
N ASP A 450 11.36 4.46 12.94
CA ASP A 450 11.07 3.18 12.28
C ASP A 450 9.64 2.69 12.59
N GLN A 451 9.26 1.52 12.07
CA GLN A 451 7.92 0.98 12.30
C GLN A 451 7.60 0.70 13.77
N ASP A 452 8.59 0.36 14.57
CA ASP A 452 8.39 0.03 15.99
C ASP A 452 8.21 1.29 16.82
N SER A 453 9.02 2.33 16.58
CA SER A 453 8.85 3.65 17.20
C SER A 453 7.52 4.32 16.77
N ALA A 454 7.10 4.11 15.51
CA ALA A 454 5.87 4.69 14.98
C ALA A 454 4.57 4.03 15.48
N ARG A 455 4.62 2.79 15.99
CA ARG A 455 3.44 2.10 16.56
C ARG A 455 2.97 2.66 17.89
N GLN A 456 3.82 3.34 18.64
CA GLN A 456 3.40 4.04 19.85
C GLN A 456 2.64 5.32 19.47
N ARG A 457 1.40 5.47 19.96
CA ARG A 457 0.53 6.61 19.64
C ARG A 457 1.25 7.93 19.90
N GLY A 458 1.40 8.75 18.86
CA GLY A 458 2.00 10.08 18.94
C GLY A 458 3.52 10.14 18.82
N SER A 459 4.26 9.03 18.95
CA SER A 459 5.73 9.02 18.93
C SER A 459 6.31 9.47 17.59
N ALA A 460 5.76 8.99 16.46
CA ALA A 460 6.24 9.39 15.14
C ALA A 460 6.04 10.89 14.87
N SER A 461 4.87 11.45 15.25
CA SER A 461 4.60 12.88 15.10
C SER A 461 5.58 13.72 15.94
N GLN A 462 5.84 13.31 17.18
CA GLN A 462 6.77 14.02 18.07
C GLN A 462 8.19 14.05 17.51
N VAL A 463 8.69 12.91 16.98
CA VAL A 463 10.02 12.86 16.35
C VAL A 463 10.08 13.76 15.12
N LEU A 464 9.04 13.76 14.30
CA LEU A 464 8.98 14.60 13.11
C LEU A 464 8.92 16.09 13.46
N ASP A 465 8.13 16.46 14.45
CA ASP A 465 8.04 17.83 14.95
C ASP A 465 9.41 18.29 15.51
N ALA A 466 10.10 17.43 16.26
CA ALA A 466 11.46 17.71 16.76
C ALA A 466 12.48 17.91 15.61
N VAL A 467 12.40 17.11 14.55
CA VAL A 467 13.27 17.30 13.37
C VAL A 467 12.95 18.63 12.67
N HIS A 468 11.67 18.98 12.52
CA HIS A 468 11.27 20.25 11.91
C HIS A 468 11.69 21.48 12.72
N ASN A 469 11.67 21.37 14.03
CA ASN A 469 12.10 22.44 14.96
C ASN A 469 13.63 22.58 15.04
N GLY A 470 14.39 21.62 14.48
CA GLY A 470 15.84 21.60 14.57
C GLY A 470 16.38 21.00 15.88
N ASP A 471 15.54 20.27 16.62
CA ASP A 471 15.91 19.61 17.89
C ASP A 471 16.60 18.25 17.68
N VAL A 472 16.82 17.82 16.43
CA VAL A 472 17.48 16.57 16.04
C VAL A 472 18.59 16.88 15.06
N ASP A 473 19.80 16.37 15.32
CA ASP A 473 20.96 16.54 14.45
C ASP A 473 21.12 15.33 13.50
N ILE A 474 20.87 14.11 13.99
CA ILE A 474 20.92 12.88 13.21
C ILE A 474 19.57 12.15 13.32
N LEU A 475 18.87 12.00 12.20
CA LEU A 475 17.69 11.17 12.10
C LEU A 475 18.05 9.82 11.47
N ILE A 476 17.89 8.73 12.22
CA ILE A 476 18.07 7.39 11.69
C ILE A 476 16.72 6.72 11.43
N GLY A 477 16.59 6.02 10.31
CA GLY A 477 15.34 5.33 10.03
C GLY A 477 15.34 4.46 8.79
N THR A 478 14.16 3.91 8.51
CA THR A 478 13.89 3.08 7.36
C THR A 478 12.95 3.80 6.39
N GLN A 479 12.09 3.10 5.66
CA GLN A 479 11.20 3.67 4.64
C GLN A 479 10.32 4.84 5.12
N ILE A 480 10.05 4.99 6.42
CA ILE A 480 9.25 6.09 6.94
C ILE A 480 9.97 7.44 6.71
N VAL A 481 11.30 7.46 6.88
CA VAL A 481 12.11 8.68 6.67
C VAL A 481 12.20 9.06 5.18
N ALA A 482 12.10 8.07 4.30
CA ALA A 482 12.13 8.31 2.85
C ALA A 482 10.87 8.98 2.31
N LYS A 483 9.73 8.89 3.02
CA LYS A 483 8.41 9.23 2.49
C LYS A 483 7.71 10.37 3.27
N GLY A 484 6.99 11.22 2.55
CA GLY A 484 5.93 12.09 3.07
C GLY A 484 6.34 13.33 3.87
N HIS A 485 7.63 13.55 4.23
CA HIS A 485 8.05 14.65 5.10
C HIS A 485 8.95 15.64 4.37
N ASP A 486 8.79 16.92 4.66
CA ASP A 486 9.58 18.00 4.08
C ASP A 486 10.61 18.52 5.09
N PHE A 487 11.80 17.92 5.08
CA PHE A 487 12.90 18.35 5.95
C PHE A 487 13.70 19.46 5.28
N LYS A 488 13.67 20.67 5.84
CA LYS A 488 14.29 21.86 5.23
C LYS A 488 15.81 21.95 5.47
N ASN A 489 16.30 21.45 6.60
CA ASN A 489 17.71 21.63 7.02
C ASN A 489 18.59 20.38 6.82
N VAL A 490 18.19 19.43 5.97
CA VAL A 490 18.98 18.22 5.73
C VAL A 490 20.11 18.50 4.76
N GLY A 491 21.36 18.40 5.26
CA GLY A 491 22.60 18.58 4.52
C GLY A 491 23.14 17.31 3.91
N LEU A 492 22.98 16.19 4.61
CA LEU A 492 23.53 14.90 4.23
C LEU A 492 22.49 13.81 4.39
N VAL A 493 22.41 12.94 3.37
CA VAL A 493 21.71 11.65 3.44
C VAL A 493 22.74 10.55 3.29
N VAL A 494 22.80 9.65 4.26
CA VAL A 494 23.65 8.45 4.23
C VAL A 494 22.76 7.24 4.01
N VAL A 495 23.08 6.42 3.01
CA VAL A 495 22.35 5.20 2.72
C VAL A 495 23.23 3.98 3.01
N LEU A 496 22.72 3.11 3.88
CA LEU A 496 23.40 1.90 4.32
C LEU A 496 22.63 0.64 3.87
N ASN A 497 23.35 -0.48 3.71
CA ASN A 497 22.78 -1.80 3.43
C ASN A 497 21.97 -1.91 2.10
N THR A 498 22.49 -1.40 1.01
CA THR A 498 21.86 -1.49 -0.33
C THR A 498 22.05 -2.85 -0.99
N ASP A 499 23.21 -3.48 -0.77
CA ASP A 499 23.68 -4.66 -1.51
C ASP A 499 22.71 -5.88 -1.48
N PRO A 500 22.06 -6.23 -0.34
CA PRO A 500 21.14 -7.37 -0.32
C PRO A 500 19.96 -7.26 -1.29
N GLN A 501 19.55 -6.05 -1.67
CA GLN A 501 18.46 -5.87 -2.64
C GLN A 501 18.92 -6.00 -4.08
N LEU A 502 20.18 -5.72 -4.38
CA LEU A 502 20.76 -5.92 -5.73
C LEU A 502 20.72 -7.40 -6.14
N PHE A 503 20.88 -8.32 -5.18
CA PHE A 503 20.95 -9.77 -5.39
C PHE A 503 19.72 -10.52 -4.89
N SER A 504 18.62 -9.82 -4.71
CA SER A 504 17.35 -10.46 -4.33
C SER A 504 16.79 -11.28 -5.49
N SER A 505 16.25 -12.46 -5.19
CA SER A 505 15.48 -13.26 -6.15
C SER A 505 14.14 -12.62 -6.55
N ASP A 506 13.68 -11.59 -5.81
CA ASP A 506 12.48 -10.84 -6.16
C ASP A 506 12.79 -9.92 -7.36
N TYR A 507 12.16 -10.19 -8.51
CA TYR A 507 12.35 -9.43 -9.74
C TYR A 507 12.00 -7.94 -9.63
N ARG A 508 11.22 -7.55 -8.61
CA ARG A 508 10.91 -6.13 -8.32
C ARG A 508 11.93 -5.46 -7.40
N ALA A 509 12.92 -6.20 -6.90
CA ALA A 509 13.84 -5.67 -5.90
C ALA A 509 14.66 -4.48 -6.41
N ARG A 510 15.14 -4.53 -7.67
CA ARG A 510 15.89 -3.44 -8.30
C ARG A 510 15.02 -2.20 -8.52
N GLU A 511 13.80 -2.36 -9.03
CA GLU A 511 12.80 -1.30 -9.17
C GLU A 511 12.51 -0.62 -7.83
N ARG A 512 12.26 -1.41 -6.78
CA ARG A 512 12.03 -0.88 -5.42
C ARG A 512 13.25 -0.19 -4.84
N LEU A 513 14.45 -0.74 -5.07
CA LEU A 513 15.70 -0.12 -4.62
C LEU A 513 15.87 1.24 -5.27
N PHE A 514 15.74 1.32 -6.60
CA PHE A 514 15.84 2.56 -7.34
C PHE A 514 14.84 3.61 -6.83
N SER A 515 13.58 3.24 -6.69
CA SER A 515 12.52 4.14 -6.18
C SER A 515 12.84 4.68 -4.78
N VAL A 516 13.26 3.81 -3.87
CA VAL A 516 13.60 4.20 -2.50
C VAL A 516 14.81 5.12 -2.47
N LEU A 517 15.86 4.79 -3.24
CA LEU A 517 17.07 5.61 -3.31
C LEU A 517 16.78 7.00 -3.91
N MET A 518 15.97 7.08 -4.95
CA MET A 518 15.51 8.36 -5.53
C MET A 518 14.70 9.19 -4.52
N GLN A 519 13.80 8.57 -3.78
CA GLN A 519 12.99 9.27 -2.76
C GLN A 519 13.84 9.81 -1.62
N VAL A 520 14.76 8.98 -1.11
CA VAL A 520 15.67 9.35 0.00
C VAL A 520 16.65 10.42 -0.45
N SER A 521 17.22 10.28 -1.64
CA SER A 521 18.12 11.29 -2.22
C SER A 521 17.43 12.65 -2.36
N GLY A 522 16.16 12.65 -2.73
CA GLY A 522 15.35 13.87 -2.82
C GLY A 522 15.07 14.57 -1.48
N ARG A 523 15.54 14.04 -0.33
CA ARG A 523 15.44 14.70 0.99
C ARG A 523 16.58 15.67 1.24
N ALA A 524 17.73 15.50 0.63
CA ALA A 524 18.87 16.41 0.74
C ALA A 524 18.68 17.63 -0.20
N GLY A 525 19.16 18.80 0.22
CA GLY A 525 19.25 19.98 -0.64
C GLY A 525 17.91 20.60 -1.05
N ARG A 526 16.93 20.66 -0.15
CA ARG A 526 15.63 21.31 -0.42
C ARG A 526 15.62 22.81 -0.20
N ASP A 527 16.59 23.33 0.51
CA ASP A 527 16.81 24.75 0.70
C ASP A 527 17.98 25.25 -0.18
N LYS A 528 18.38 26.48 -0.05
CA LYS A 528 19.39 27.20 -0.86
C LYS A 528 20.81 26.56 -0.87
N THR A 529 21.05 25.50 -0.10
CA THR A 529 22.35 24.84 0.02
C THR A 529 22.38 23.48 -0.66
N GLU A 530 23.50 23.15 -1.33
CA GLU A 530 23.69 21.83 -1.94
C GLU A 530 23.60 20.71 -0.90
N GLY A 531 22.77 19.71 -1.16
CA GLY A 531 22.69 18.50 -0.37
C GLY A 531 23.65 17.43 -0.88
N LYS A 532 24.18 16.62 0.03
CA LYS A 532 25.01 15.45 -0.31
C LYS A 532 24.25 14.16 -0.01
N VAL A 533 24.49 13.15 -0.85
CA VAL A 533 23.98 11.78 -0.65
C VAL A 533 25.14 10.82 -0.76
N LEU A 534 25.41 10.05 0.29
CA LEU A 534 26.43 9.02 0.30
C LEU A 534 25.78 7.64 0.37
N ILE A 535 26.12 6.75 -0.57
CA ILE A 535 25.62 5.38 -0.60
C ILE A 535 26.79 4.42 -0.39
N GLN A 536 26.78 3.69 0.70
CA GLN A 536 27.76 2.64 0.97
C GLN A 536 27.38 1.36 0.24
N THR A 537 28.26 0.87 -0.65
CA THR A 537 28.06 -0.36 -1.42
C THR A 537 29.39 -1.01 -1.80
N ARG A 538 29.37 -2.34 -2.03
CA ARG A 538 30.49 -3.09 -2.64
C ARG A 538 30.47 -3.05 -4.16
N TYR A 539 29.34 -2.63 -4.75
CA TYR A 539 29.03 -2.80 -6.17
C TYR A 539 28.86 -1.45 -6.86
N THR A 540 29.88 -0.60 -6.71
CA THR A 540 29.89 0.77 -7.26
C THR A 540 29.72 0.85 -8.77
N GLU A 541 30.00 -0.25 -9.48
CA GLU A 541 29.90 -0.34 -10.95
C GLU A 541 28.52 -0.79 -11.45
N ASP A 542 27.59 -1.14 -10.55
CA ASP A 542 26.23 -1.57 -10.95
C ASP A 542 25.49 -0.42 -11.65
N ASP A 543 24.83 -0.74 -12.78
CA ASP A 543 24.17 0.25 -13.63
C ASP A 543 23.06 1.03 -12.91
N ILE A 544 22.44 0.44 -11.87
CA ILE A 544 21.46 1.13 -11.05
C ILE A 544 21.99 2.44 -10.46
N PHE A 545 23.27 2.44 -10.03
CA PHE A 545 23.90 3.61 -9.46
C PHE A 545 24.31 4.65 -10.51
N LYS A 546 24.58 4.23 -11.77
CA LYS A 546 24.82 5.16 -12.88
C LYS A 546 23.57 5.98 -13.16
N HIS A 547 22.42 5.29 -13.35
CA HIS A 547 21.14 5.95 -13.56
C HIS A 547 20.71 6.78 -12.35
N LEU A 548 21.01 6.32 -11.13
CA LEU A 548 20.69 7.07 -9.92
C LEU A 548 21.49 8.37 -9.81
N LYS A 549 22.78 8.37 -10.16
CA LYS A 549 23.64 9.59 -10.18
C LYS A 549 23.14 10.65 -11.16
N SER A 550 22.71 10.23 -12.34
CA SER A 550 22.14 11.13 -13.36
C SER A 550 20.65 11.41 -13.15
N GLN A 551 20.03 10.81 -12.14
CA GLN A 551 18.57 10.84 -11.92
C GLN A 551 17.76 10.37 -13.14
N ASP A 552 18.33 9.49 -13.93
CA ASP A 552 17.77 8.96 -15.16
C ASP A 552 16.87 7.75 -14.88
N TYR A 553 15.62 8.02 -14.48
CA TYR A 553 14.61 6.98 -14.33
C TYR A 553 14.27 6.32 -15.67
N GLU A 554 14.27 7.09 -16.77
CA GLU A 554 13.84 6.57 -18.08
C GLU A 554 14.83 5.53 -18.61
N GLY A 555 16.14 5.78 -18.51
CA GLY A 555 17.17 4.81 -18.86
C GLY A 555 17.13 3.57 -17.96
N PHE A 556 16.97 3.74 -16.65
CA PHE A 556 16.77 2.63 -15.73
C PHE A 556 15.54 1.78 -16.10
N ALA A 557 14.40 2.42 -16.33
CA ALA A 557 13.14 1.74 -16.66
C ALA A 557 13.23 1.02 -18.01
N ALA A 558 13.91 1.59 -19.00
CA ALA A 558 14.13 0.95 -20.29
C ALA A 558 14.93 -0.36 -20.16
N GLY A 559 16.05 -0.33 -19.41
CA GLY A 559 16.85 -1.52 -19.13
C GLY A 559 16.08 -2.61 -18.37
N GLU A 560 15.35 -2.22 -17.32
CA GLU A 560 14.53 -3.16 -16.54
C GLU A 560 13.37 -3.76 -17.39
N LEU A 561 12.72 -2.96 -18.22
CA LEU A 561 11.66 -3.45 -19.12
C LEU A 561 12.20 -4.43 -20.16
N GLU A 562 13.40 -4.16 -20.71
CA GLU A 562 14.04 -5.08 -21.64
C GLU A 562 14.39 -6.42 -20.97
N ALA A 563 14.99 -6.38 -19.78
CA ALA A 563 15.32 -7.57 -19.01
C ALA A 563 14.05 -8.39 -18.67
N ARG A 564 12.96 -7.72 -18.25
CA ARG A 564 11.68 -8.38 -17.96
C ARG A 564 11.00 -8.95 -19.21
N ARG A 565 11.15 -8.30 -20.35
CA ARG A 565 10.64 -8.82 -21.63
C ARG A 565 11.39 -10.09 -22.01
N ALA A 566 12.73 -10.07 -21.94
CA ALA A 566 13.56 -11.23 -22.25
C ALA A 566 13.28 -12.43 -21.32
N SER A 567 12.97 -12.15 -20.05
CA SER A 567 12.66 -13.17 -19.03
C SER A 567 11.17 -13.47 -18.90
N PHE A 568 10.31 -12.89 -19.73
CA PHE A 568 8.87 -13.07 -19.72
C PHE A 568 8.20 -12.75 -18.37
N MET A 569 8.68 -11.71 -17.70
CA MET A 569 8.18 -11.26 -16.41
C MET A 569 7.16 -10.11 -16.57
N VAL A 570 6.42 -9.81 -15.50
CA VAL A 570 5.50 -8.66 -15.45
C VAL A 570 6.27 -7.36 -15.75
N PRO A 571 5.81 -6.50 -16.66
CA PRO A 571 4.46 -6.38 -17.21
C PRO A 571 4.22 -7.10 -18.55
N PHE A 572 5.10 -7.99 -18.99
CA PHE A 572 4.97 -8.75 -20.26
C PHE A 572 4.27 -10.09 -20.07
N SER A 573 3.98 -10.47 -18.84
CA SER A 573 3.17 -11.62 -18.46
C SER A 573 2.17 -11.21 -17.38
N ALA A 574 1.25 -12.11 -17.02
CA ALA A 574 0.37 -12.00 -15.87
C ALA A 574 0.64 -13.15 -14.90
N GLN A 575 0.57 -12.90 -13.61
CA GLN A 575 0.87 -13.87 -12.58
C GLN A 575 -0.26 -14.03 -11.58
N ALA A 576 -0.46 -15.25 -11.12
CA ALA A 576 -1.29 -15.60 -9.98
C ALA A 576 -0.56 -16.58 -9.07
N LEU A 577 -0.65 -16.36 -7.78
CA LEU A 577 -0.04 -17.21 -6.77
C LEU A 577 -1.13 -17.95 -5.99
N ILE A 578 -1.11 -19.27 -6.00
CA ILE A 578 -1.96 -20.06 -5.13
C ILE A 578 -1.16 -20.35 -3.87
N VAL A 579 -1.65 -19.87 -2.73
CA VAL A 579 -1.03 -20.12 -1.43
C VAL A 579 -1.91 -21.08 -0.63
N ALA A 580 -1.30 -22.10 -0.06
CA ALA A 580 -1.95 -23.03 0.84
C ALA A 580 -1.26 -23.03 2.22
N GLU A 581 -2.06 -23.19 3.26
CA GLU A 581 -1.65 -23.10 4.64
C GLU A 581 -2.19 -24.32 5.42
N GLY A 582 -1.39 -24.86 6.31
CA GLY A 582 -1.77 -26.06 7.09
C GLY A 582 -0.81 -26.35 8.23
N LYS A 583 -1.04 -27.42 8.96
CA LYS A 583 -0.20 -27.80 10.11
C LYS A 583 1.12 -28.46 9.71
N GLU A 584 1.17 -29.09 8.54
CA GLU A 584 2.34 -29.86 8.07
C GLU A 584 2.64 -29.49 6.63
N ILE A 585 3.89 -29.15 6.35
CA ILE A 585 4.33 -28.75 5.00
C ILE A 585 4.12 -29.85 3.96
N SER A 586 4.31 -31.10 4.31
CA SER A 586 4.06 -32.25 3.43
C SER A 586 2.61 -32.29 2.93
N SER A 587 1.65 -32.08 3.85
CA SER A 587 0.22 -32.00 3.53
C SER A 587 -0.12 -30.78 2.67
N VAL A 588 0.52 -29.64 2.93
CA VAL A 588 0.37 -28.39 2.15
C VAL A 588 0.86 -28.60 0.72
N LEU A 589 2.08 -29.10 0.54
CA LEU A 589 2.66 -29.36 -0.77
C LEU A 589 1.90 -30.45 -1.54
N ALA A 590 1.45 -31.50 -0.87
CA ALA A 590 0.62 -32.53 -1.49
C ALA A 590 -0.73 -31.98 -1.99
N PHE A 591 -1.34 -31.02 -1.27
CA PHE A 591 -2.55 -30.34 -1.73
C PHE A 591 -2.27 -29.43 -2.94
N LEU A 592 -1.18 -28.64 -2.89
CA LEU A 592 -0.76 -27.81 -4.03
C LEU A 592 -0.43 -28.66 -5.26
N GLN A 593 0.11 -29.86 -5.08
CA GLN A 593 0.36 -30.79 -6.19
C GLN A 593 -0.95 -31.30 -6.84
N LYS A 594 -2.02 -31.49 -6.04
CA LYS A 594 -3.36 -31.80 -6.59
C LYS A 594 -3.92 -30.63 -7.39
N LEU A 595 -3.74 -29.40 -6.87
CA LEU A 595 -4.14 -28.19 -7.59
C LEU A 595 -3.33 -28.00 -8.88
N LYS A 596 -2.02 -28.30 -8.86
CA LYS A 596 -1.18 -28.31 -10.06
C LYS A 596 -1.71 -29.32 -11.09
N ALA A 597 -1.98 -30.56 -10.68
CA ALA A 597 -2.50 -31.58 -11.57
C ALA A 597 -3.86 -31.21 -12.20
N LEU A 598 -4.74 -30.55 -11.43
CA LEU A 598 -5.98 -29.98 -11.95
C LEU A 598 -5.70 -28.85 -12.95
N ALA A 599 -4.81 -27.92 -12.61
CA ALA A 599 -4.44 -26.80 -13.45
C ALA A 599 -3.86 -27.26 -14.80
N GLU A 600 -3.00 -28.29 -14.79
CA GLU A 600 -2.41 -28.90 -15.99
C GLU A 600 -3.44 -29.50 -16.94
N LYS A 601 -4.55 -30.05 -16.41
CA LYS A 601 -5.64 -30.63 -17.22
C LYS A 601 -6.43 -29.58 -17.99
N ILE A 602 -6.56 -28.36 -17.43
CA ILE A 602 -7.45 -27.32 -17.96
C ILE A 602 -6.70 -26.16 -18.61
N LYS A 603 -5.38 -26.12 -18.50
CA LYS A 603 -4.56 -25.02 -19.03
C LYS A 603 -4.63 -24.94 -20.55
N SER A 604 -4.53 -23.73 -21.08
CA SER A 604 -4.22 -23.44 -22.48
C SER A 604 -2.70 -23.32 -22.69
N PRO A 605 -2.21 -23.34 -23.94
CA PRO A 605 -0.78 -23.15 -24.23
C PRO A 605 -0.20 -21.85 -23.71
N SER A 606 -1.05 -20.82 -23.50
CA SER A 606 -0.67 -19.51 -22.94
C SER A 606 -0.48 -19.51 -21.41
N ILE A 607 -0.67 -20.66 -20.73
CA ILE A 607 -0.53 -20.79 -19.28
C ILE A 607 0.66 -21.69 -18.93
N ARG A 608 1.53 -21.19 -18.07
CA ARG A 608 2.65 -21.92 -17.45
C ARG A 608 2.36 -22.15 -15.99
N ILE A 609 2.62 -23.36 -15.51
CA ILE A 609 2.38 -23.78 -14.14
C ILE A 609 3.70 -24.28 -13.57
N PHE A 610 4.14 -23.72 -12.48
CA PHE A 610 5.42 -24.06 -11.84
C PHE A 610 5.26 -25.19 -10.81
N GLU A 611 6.38 -25.62 -10.22
CA GLU A 611 6.34 -26.60 -9.14
C GLU A 611 5.90 -25.94 -7.82
N PRO A 612 5.10 -26.64 -7.00
CA PRO A 612 4.82 -26.19 -5.65
C PRO A 612 6.07 -26.15 -4.79
N VAL A 613 6.27 -25.03 -4.11
CA VAL A 613 7.41 -24.81 -3.21
C VAL A 613 6.94 -24.21 -1.89
N PRO A 614 7.69 -24.41 -0.78
CA PRO A 614 7.46 -23.66 0.45
C PRO A 614 7.60 -22.15 0.20
N LEU A 615 6.85 -21.34 0.96
CA LEU A 615 7.08 -19.89 0.98
C LEU A 615 8.43 -19.55 1.61
N ALA A 616 9.02 -18.39 1.25
CA ALA A 616 10.28 -17.91 1.83
C ALA A 616 10.25 -17.82 3.36
N VAL A 617 9.11 -17.44 3.96
CA VAL A 617 8.83 -17.64 5.39
C VAL A 617 7.83 -18.77 5.48
N GLN A 618 8.35 -19.97 5.53
CA GLN A 618 7.57 -21.21 5.44
C GLN A 618 6.56 -21.35 6.56
N LYS A 619 6.92 -21.02 7.79
CA LYS A 619 6.09 -21.21 8.99
C LYS A 619 5.80 -19.87 9.67
N VAL A 620 4.52 -19.60 10.00
CA VAL A 620 4.08 -18.44 10.78
C VAL A 620 2.98 -18.88 11.74
N MET A 621 3.11 -18.57 13.03
CA MET A 621 2.13 -18.94 14.08
C MET A 621 1.76 -20.46 14.06
N ASP A 622 2.75 -21.31 13.93
CA ASP A 622 2.61 -22.76 13.78
C ASP A 622 1.85 -23.24 12.54
N ILE A 623 1.63 -22.36 11.57
CA ILE A 623 1.02 -22.68 10.28
C ILE A 623 2.12 -22.73 9.21
N GLU A 624 2.25 -23.88 8.57
CA GLU A 624 3.13 -24.11 7.41
C GLU A 624 2.49 -23.58 6.15
N ARG A 625 3.29 -22.99 5.26
CA ARG A 625 2.81 -22.31 4.05
C ARG A 625 3.61 -22.73 2.83
N GLY A 626 2.89 -23.02 1.76
CA GLY A 626 3.45 -23.31 0.45
C GLY A 626 2.76 -22.51 -0.63
N GLN A 627 3.36 -22.47 -1.81
CA GLN A 627 2.88 -21.72 -2.96
C GLN A 627 3.00 -22.48 -4.26
N LEU A 628 2.13 -22.15 -5.21
CA LEU A 628 2.13 -22.59 -6.59
C LEU A 628 1.99 -21.37 -7.49
N LEU A 629 3.03 -21.05 -8.27
CA LEU A 629 3.01 -19.95 -9.21
C LEU A 629 2.38 -20.38 -10.53
N ILE A 630 1.52 -19.52 -11.08
CA ILE A 630 0.91 -19.64 -12.41
C ILE A 630 1.23 -18.37 -13.17
N GLU A 631 1.70 -18.50 -14.40
CA GLU A 631 1.92 -17.40 -15.33
C GLU A 631 1.06 -17.54 -16.57
N ALA A 632 0.69 -16.41 -17.14
CA ALA A 632 -0.05 -16.33 -18.40
C ALA A 632 0.53 -15.27 -19.33
N ASP A 633 0.32 -15.42 -20.63
CA ASP A 633 0.78 -14.46 -21.64
C ASP A 633 0.07 -13.09 -21.52
N SER A 634 -1.08 -13.05 -20.87
CA SER A 634 -1.82 -11.81 -20.61
C SER A 634 -2.76 -11.93 -19.42
N LYS A 635 -3.19 -10.78 -18.88
CA LYS A 635 -4.22 -10.71 -17.84
C LYS A 635 -5.55 -11.33 -18.29
N VAL A 636 -5.90 -11.23 -19.57
CA VAL A 636 -7.12 -11.83 -20.14
C VAL A 636 -7.06 -13.35 -20.09
N GLU A 637 -5.95 -13.94 -20.51
CA GLU A 637 -5.76 -15.39 -20.46
C GLU A 637 -5.69 -15.91 -19.02
N MET A 638 -5.03 -15.18 -18.13
CA MET A 638 -5.04 -15.51 -16.70
C MET A 638 -6.46 -15.54 -16.14
N GLN A 639 -7.29 -14.54 -16.43
CA GLN A 639 -8.66 -14.49 -15.92
C GLN A 639 -9.56 -15.59 -16.53
N LYS A 640 -9.42 -15.89 -17.81
CA LYS A 640 -10.11 -17.03 -18.44
C LYS A 640 -9.75 -18.34 -17.74
N PHE A 641 -8.46 -18.55 -17.50
CA PHE A 641 -7.97 -19.73 -16.80
C PHE A 641 -8.51 -19.81 -15.37
N LEU A 642 -8.35 -18.75 -14.58
CA LEU A 642 -8.78 -18.73 -13.17
C LEU A 642 -10.29 -18.93 -13.01
N ASN A 643 -11.10 -18.38 -13.91
CA ASN A 643 -12.56 -18.57 -13.89
C ASN A 643 -12.99 -20.01 -14.15
N ARG A 644 -12.19 -20.80 -14.88
CA ARG A 644 -12.41 -22.25 -15.06
C ARG A 644 -11.80 -23.05 -13.92
N PHE A 645 -10.61 -22.68 -13.46
CA PHE A 645 -9.84 -23.39 -12.45
C PHE A 645 -10.48 -23.33 -11.05
N GLN A 646 -10.88 -22.15 -10.61
CA GLN A 646 -11.29 -21.97 -9.21
C GLN A 646 -12.54 -22.77 -8.82
N PRO A 647 -13.63 -22.87 -9.62
CA PRO A 647 -14.79 -23.68 -9.26
C PRO A 647 -14.42 -25.15 -9.05
N GLU A 648 -13.55 -25.69 -9.90
CA GLU A 648 -13.09 -27.09 -9.79
C GLU A 648 -12.15 -27.26 -8.58
N ALA A 649 -11.25 -26.28 -8.35
CA ALA A 649 -10.33 -26.26 -7.22
C ALA A 649 -11.05 -26.22 -5.85
N LEU A 650 -12.17 -25.51 -5.77
CA LEU A 650 -13.02 -25.45 -4.56
C LEU A 650 -13.66 -26.79 -4.21
N SER A 651 -13.83 -27.70 -5.18
CA SER A 651 -14.35 -29.05 -4.95
C SER A 651 -13.31 -29.96 -4.24
N LEU A 652 -12.03 -29.61 -4.30
CA LEU A 652 -10.96 -30.36 -3.66
C LEU A 652 -10.91 -30.05 -2.16
N LYS A 653 -10.97 -31.10 -1.34
CA LYS A 653 -10.88 -30.96 0.12
C LYS A 653 -9.44 -30.62 0.53
N ALA A 654 -9.24 -29.43 1.07
CA ALA A 654 -8.01 -29.03 1.74
C ALA A 654 -8.05 -29.42 3.24
N LYS A 655 -6.90 -29.81 3.82
CA LYS A 655 -6.76 -29.98 5.27
C LYS A 655 -6.44 -28.66 6.00
N GLY A 656 -6.45 -27.55 5.31
CA GLY A 656 -6.15 -26.20 5.79
C GLY A 656 -6.85 -25.14 4.96
N SER A 657 -6.36 -23.90 5.04
CA SER A 657 -6.85 -22.77 4.21
C SER A 657 -6.02 -22.63 2.93
N TRP A 658 -6.62 -22.05 1.92
CA TRP A 658 -5.91 -21.65 0.70
C TRP A 658 -6.60 -20.46 0.03
N TYR A 659 -5.84 -19.72 -0.78
CA TYR A 659 -6.34 -18.58 -1.53
C TYR A 659 -5.55 -18.36 -2.81
N ILE A 660 -6.12 -17.54 -3.70
CA ILE A 660 -5.45 -17.09 -4.92
C ILE A 660 -5.10 -15.61 -4.75
N ASP A 661 -3.83 -15.26 -4.96
CA ASP A 661 -3.35 -13.89 -5.05
C ASP A 661 -3.09 -13.56 -6.52
N VAL A 662 -3.96 -12.75 -7.12
CA VAL A 662 -3.84 -12.29 -8.50
C VAL A 662 -2.98 -11.02 -8.52
N ASP A 663 -2.04 -10.94 -9.46
CA ASP A 663 -1.03 -9.89 -9.55
C ASP A 663 -0.24 -9.76 -8.22
N PRO A 664 0.46 -10.83 -7.77
CA PRO A 664 1.19 -10.81 -6.51
C PRO A 664 2.36 -9.81 -6.57
N LEU A 665 2.70 -9.21 -5.43
CA LEU A 665 3.87 -8.33 -5.35
C LEU A 665 5.17 -9.09 -5.11
N ASN A 666 5.09 -10.27 -4.48
CA ASN A 666 6.24 -11.11 -4.13
C ASN A 666 5.83 -12.58 -4.24
N TYR A 667 6.78 -13.46 -4.53
CA TYR A 667 6.62 -14.91 -4.50
C TYR A 667 7.91 -15.65 -4.13
#